data_c3095940e192c4f954980e1b24e1f816
#
_entry.id   c3095940e192c4f954980e1b24e1f816
#
_cell.length_a   1.000
_cell.length_b   1.000
_cell.length_c   1.000
_cell.angle_alpha   90.00
_cell.angle_beta   90.00
_cell.angle_gamma   90.00
#
_symmetry.space_group_name_H-M   'P 1'
#
loop_
_entity.id
_entity.type
_entity.pdbx_description
1 polymer ?
#
loop_
_entity_poly.entity_id
_entity_poly.type
_entity_poly.pdbx_seq_one_letter_code
_entity_poly.pdbx_strand_id
1 'polypeptide(L)'
;MRKLSHALLALGVTIVPAVFAQNGPPSPDRRIGLRAGWWDAAEASWNLRLVSSNKPPQEFIPAEPGNFDYMNSDMAFRGNLIFQGNFQGFQVWDVTDPAHPSRLHVEICPEQQNDVSVYKNLLFLSGESLNGRLDCGKQGVADPVSTQRLRGVRVIDISDLSHPRIVANVQTCRGSHTHTLVTDPKDTTVVYIYVSGQAPVRPAAELAGCSNALPAQDTASARFRIDIIRVPLAHPEQASIVSRPRIFEALVAPPSHGAAASDSVAAAREADSARAKGAYVVTIQKEPVVVPSRYTDAMLDSIVKSRGGTGAPTAADSAALRGAIQGIIDAMFKPAVGPNGQPLGPDQCHDITVYPQIGLAGGACAGYGLLLDIRDPAHPVRLAAASDSNFSYWHSATFNNDGSKVLFTDEWGGGVAPRCRSTDKPEWGADALFTIENGHDLKYQSYYKLPAPQTSTENCVAHNGNLIPVPGRDIMVQGWYQGGVSVFDFTDAKHPVEIAYFDRGPMDSTKLEIAGSWSAYWYNGYIYSSEIMRGLDVLELQPSAELTQNEIDAAKTVKLAYQNVQDQQRLTWPASFAVARAYVDQLERSKGLPAARLSAVRTALADAERATGGKRRSALNSLAAQLNRDAAGSSDARKVMAVAAVARELAR
;
A
#
# COMPACT_ATOMS: atom_id res chain seq x y z
N MET A 1 46.19 30.97 62.23
CA MET A 1 45.80 31.61 60.96
C MET A 1 45.09 30.57 60.10
N ARG A 2 43.75 30.60 60.11
CA ARG A 2 42.92 29.69 59.33
C ARG A 2 42.56 30.36 57.99
N LYS A 3 42.93 29.74 56.88
CA LYS A 3 42.53 30.19 55.54
C LYS A 3 41.14 29.61 55.20
N LEU A 4 40.15 30.48 54.99
CA LEU A 4 38.87 30.13 54.38
C LEU A 4 39.08 30.06 52.87
N SER A 5 38.70 28.87 52.26
CA SER A 5 38.61 28.72 50.83
C SER A 5 37.15 28.88 50.45
N HIS A 6 36.85 29.85 49.58
CA HIS A 6 35.53 30.04 48.98
C HIS A 6 35.45 29.17 47.74
N ALA A 7 34.52 28.21 47.71
CA ALA A 7 34.16 27.46 46.52
C ALA A 7 33.04 28.22 45.75
N LEU A 8 33.36 28.68 44.54
CA LEU A 8 32.36 29.19 43.59
C LEU A 8 31.70 28.01 42.89
N LEU A 9 30.41 27.85 43.12
CA LEU A 9 29.54 26.96 42.32
C LEU A 9 29.19 27.71 41.03
N ALA A 10 29.74 27.29 39.91
CA ALA A 10 29.30 27.73 38.59
C ALA A 10 28.09 26.93 38.16
N LEU A 11 26.89 27.54 38.15
CA LEU A 11 25.70 26.98 37.48
C LEU A 11 25.90 27.07 35.96
N GLY A 12 26.18 25.94 35.34
CA GLY A 12 26.16 25.81 33.88
C GLY A 12 24.74 25.82 33.38
N VAL A 13 24.29 26.91 32.79
CA VAL A 13 23.06 26.97 32.02
C VAL A 13 23.35 26.30 30.69
N THR A 14 22.87 25.06 30.50
CA THR A 14 22.85 24.41 29.19
C THR A 14 21.76 25.08 28.36
N ILE A 15 22.15 25.95 27.45
CA ILE A 15 21.26 26.45 26.39
C ILE A 15 21.08 25.30 25.40
N VAL A 16 19.91 24.64 25.46
CA VAL A 16 19.46 23.76 24.39
C VAL A 16 19.08 24.68 23.22
N PRO A 17 19.72 24.56 22.06
CA PRO A 17 19.32 25.38 20.92
C PRO A 17 17.88 25.01 20.55
N ALA A 18 16.98 25.99 20.57
CA ALA A 18 15.66 25.84 19.98
C ALA A 18 15.88 25.56 18.48
N VAL A 19 15.59 24.33 18.06
CA VAL A 19 15.52 23.98 16.65
C VAL A 19 14.32 24.76 16.12
N PHE A 20 14.57 25.86 15.43
CA PHE A 20 13.52 26.55 14.67
C PHE A 20 13.03 25.58 13.62
N ALA A 21 11.75 25.18 13.70
CA ALA A 21 11.09 24.42 12.67
C ALA A 21 11.25 25.17 11.33
N GLN A 22 11.86 24.53 10.35
CA GLN A 22 11.93 25.09 9.01
C GLN A 22 10.50 25.18 8.47
N ASN A 23 10.05 26.37 8.11
CA ASN A 23 8.79 26.57 7.43
C ASN A 23 8.93 26.06 5.99
N GLY A 24 8.25 24.97 5.67
CA GLY A 24 8.26 24.31 4.36
C GLY A 24 9.36 23.25 4.17
N PRO A 25 9.29 22.51 3.03
CA PRO A 25 10.26 21.45 2.73
C PRO A 25 11.67 21.98 2.57
N PRO A 26 12.71 21.18 2.90
CA PRO A 26 14.10 21.56 2.69
C PRO A 26 14.38 21.90 1.22
N SER A 27 15.14 22.99 0.99
CA SER A 27 15.60 23.35 -0.35
C SER A 27 17.12 23.58 -0.32
N PRO A 28 17.95 22.82 -1.06
CA PRO A 28 17.55 21.69 -1.91
C PRO A 28 16.95 20.53 -1.09
N ASP A 29 16.17 19.68 -1.76
CA ASP A 29 15.61 18.49 -1.12
C ASP A 29 16.73 17.54 -0.69
N ARG A 30 16.70 17.07 0.56
CA ARG A 30 17.77 16.26 1.16
C ARG A 30 17.81 14.82 0.62
N ARG A 31 16.77 14.39 -0.10
CA ARG A 31 16.73 13.07 -0.75
C ARG A 31 17.60 12.99 -1.99
N ILE A 32 17.97 14.15 -2.57
CA ILE A 32 18.74 14.20 -3.82
C ILE A 32 20.17 13.76 -3.58
N GLY A 33 20.60 12.71 -4.27
CA GLY A 33 22.00 12.24 -4.29
C GLY A 33 22.42 11.50 -3.02
N LEU A 34 21.51 10.84 -2.35
CA LEU A 34 21.83 9.97 -1.22
C LEU A 34 22.79 8.86 -1.66
N ARG A 35 23.76 8.53 -0.79
CA ARG A 35 24.72 7.44 -1.02
C ARG A 35 23.99 6.09 -1.01
N ALA A 36 24.27 5.29 -2.04
CA ALA A 36 23.76 3.93 -2.16
C ALA A 36 24.30 2.97 -1.09
N GLY A 37 23.58 1.90 -0.81
CA GLY A 37 24.01 0.82 0.05
C GLY A 37 22.88 -0.12 0.45
N TRP A 38 23.19 -1.40 0.69
CA TRP A 38 22.19 -2.35 1.17
C TRP A 38 21.83 -2.07 2.64
N TRP A 39 22.86 -2.07 3.52
CA TRP A 39 22.66 -1.93 4.97
C TRP A 39 23.15 -0.60 5.52
N ASP A 40 23.83 0.18 4.70
CA ASP A 40 24.52 1.40 5.07
C ASP A 40 24.22 2.59 4.15
N ALA A 41 23.13 2.52 3.37
CA ALA A 41 22.68 3.64 2.56
C ALA A 41 22.54 4.92 3.39
N ALA A 42 22.82 6.08 2.79
CA ALA A 42 22.54 7.35 3.46
C ALA A 42 21.02 7.56 3.61
N GLU A 43 20.63 8.28 4.65
CA GLU A 43 19.23 8.54 4.98
C GLU A 43 18.91 10.03 4.93
N ALA A 44 17.69 10.37 4.57
CA ALA A 44 17.14 11.71 4.66
C ALA A 44 15.75 11.68 5.28
N SER A 45 15.46 12.64 6.13
CA SER A 45 14.14 12.80 6.73
C SER A 45 13.76 14.26 6.92
N TRP A 46 12.47 14.53 6.87
CA TRP A 46 11.86 15.80 7.21
C TRP A 46 10.54 15.55 7.90
N ASN A 47 10.38 16.09 9.10
CA ASN A 47 9.20 15.90 9.96
C ASN A 47 8.85 14.44 10.27
N LEU A 48 9.74 13.51 9.94
CA LEU A 48 9.71 12.10 10.35
C LEU A 48 11.02 11.74 11.06
N ARG A 49 10.96 10.83 12.01
CA ARG A 49 12.12 10.27 12.69
C ARG A 49 12.11 8.75 12.57
N LEU A 50 13.20 8.16 12.13
CA LEU A 50 13.40 6.72 12.22
C LEU A 50 13.56 6.33 13.70
N VAL A 51 12.70 5.45 14.18
CA VAL A 51 12.71 4.92 15.56
C VAL A 51 13.55 3.66 15.62
N SER A 52 13.31 2.73 14.69
CA SER A 52 14.10 1.50 14.55
C SER A 52 14.06 0.99 13.12
N SER A 53 15.12 0.24 12.75
CA SER A 53 15.20 -0.52 11.49
C SER A 53 15.57 -1.95 11.83
N ASN A 54 14.75 -2.90 11.41
CA ASN A 54 14.80 -4.28 11.88
C ASN A 54 14.98 -5.23 10.69
N LYS A 55 16.16 -5.86 10.59
CA LYS A 55 16.52 -6.74 9.47
C LYS A 55 15.58 -7.96 9.37
N PRO A 56 15.36 -8.49 8.15
CA PRO A 56 14.66 -9.75 7.97
C PRO A 56 15.40 -10.90 8.68
N PRO A 57 14.77 -12.07 8.90
CA PRO A 57 15.46 -13.28 9.33
C PRO A 57 16.43 -13.75 8.23
N GLN A 58 17.42 -14.55 8.60
CA GLN A 58 18.43 -15.05 7.66
C GLN A 58 17.81 -15.82 6.48
N GLU A 59 16.70 -16.49 6.73
CA GLU A 59 15.93 -17.26 5.74
C GLU A 59 15.32 -16.37 4.65
N PHE A 60 15.13 -15.09 4.92
CA PHE A 60 14.55 -14.09 4.01
C PHE A 60 15.61 -13.12 3.44
N ILE A 61 16.90 -13.39 3.70
CA ILE A 61 17.99 -12.60 3.14
C ILE A 61 18.61 -13.36 1.97
N PRO A 62 18.54 -12.84 0.74
CA PRO A 62 19.23 -13.47 -0.41
C PRO A 62 20.73 -13.29 -0.33
N ALA A 63 21.47 -14.04 -1.16
CA ALA A 63 22.92 -13.88 -1.29
C ALA A 63 23.31 -12.50 -1.87
N GLU A 64 22.49 -12.00 -2.79
CA GLU A 64 22.65 -10.71 -3.46
C GLU A 64 21.36 -9.91 -3.36
N PRO A 65 21.42 -8.58 -3.23
CA PRO A 65 20.22 -7.73 -3.17
C PRO A 65 19.44 -7.76 -4.50
N GLY A 66 18.17 -7.38 -4.45
CA GLY A 66 17.32 -7.32 -5.66
C GLY A 66 16.76 -8.67 -6.13
N ASN A 67 17.00 -9.76 -5.41
CA ASN A 67 16.42 -11.05 -5.75
C ASN A 67 14.92 -11.07 -5.39
N PHE A 68 14.08 -11.16 -6.42
CA PHE A 68 12.62 -11.18 -6.31
C PHE A 68 12.06 -12.24 -5.36
N ASP A 69 12.69 -13.41 -5.28
CA ASP A 69 12.18 -14.51 -4.49
C ASP A 69 12.26 -14.27 -2.96
N TYR A 70 12.92 -13.17 -2.53
CA TYR A 70 13.16 -12.84 -1.13
C TYR A 70 12.55 -11.50 -0.69
N MET A 71 11.72 -10.89 -1.53
CA MET A 71 11.09 -9.60 -1.22
C MET A 71 10.15 -9.71 -0.02
N ASN A 72 10.22 -8.75 0.92
CA ASN A 72 9.12 -8.50 1.82
C ASN A 72 7.97 -7.87 1.03
N SER A 73 6.76 -8.34 1.30
CA SER A 73 5.53 -7.78 0.76
C SER A 73 4.78 -6.95 1.80
N ASP A 74 3.48 -7.04 1.84
CA ASP A 74 2.65 -6.17 2.65
C ASP A 74 2.54 -6.60 4.13
N MET A 75 1.82 -5.82 4.94
CA MET A 75 1.70 -6.00 6.38
C MET A 75 0.25 -5.96 6.85
N ALA A 76 -0.07 -6.83 7.80
CA ALA A 76 -1.32 -6.79 8.54
C ALA A 76 -1.06 -6.65 10.04
N PHE A 77 -1.97 -6.00 10.76
CA PHE A 77 -1.78 -5.62 12.15
C PHE A 77 -2.92 -6.15 13.03
N ARG A 78 -2.58 -6.68 14.21
CA ARG A 78 -3.53 -7.10 15.24
C ARG A 78 -2.99 -6.80 16.64
N GLY A 79 -3.60 -5.88 17.36
CA GLY A 79 -3.08 -5.46 18.68
C GLY A 79 -1.65 -4.91 18.57
N ASN A 80 -0.69 -5.55 19.21
CA ASN A 80 0.74 -5.20 19.13
C ASN A 80 1.52 -6.07 18.14
N LEU A 81 0.84 -6.83 17.30
CA LEU A 81 1.48 -7.74 16.34
C LEU A 81 1.42 -7.18 14.93
N ILE A 82 2.52 -7.35 14.19
CA ILE A 82 2.61 -7.13 12.75
C ILE A 82 2.87 -8.48 12.09
N PHE A 83 2.05 -8.85 11.13
CA PHE A 83 2.26 -9.95 10.21
C PHE A 83 2.80 -9.35 8.92
N GLN A 84 4.03 -9.69 8.57
CA GLN A 84 4.69 -9.18 7.36
C GLN A 84 4.91 -10.33 6.39
N GLY A 85 4.37 -10.20 5.19
CA GLY A 85 4.57 -11.15 4.11
C GLY A 85 6.00 -11.08 3.55
N ASN A 86 6.42 -12.18 2.99
CA ASN A 86 7.67 -12.32 2.24
C ASN A 86 7.49 -13.40 1.18
N PHE A 87 8.15 -13.29 0.05
CA PHE A 87 8.02 -14.28 -1.03
C PHE A 87 8.50 -15.69 -0.63
N GLN A 88 9.26 -15.81 0.48
CA GLN A 88 9.62 -17.09 1.10
C GLN A 88 8.66 -17.54 2.21
N GLY A 89 7.64 -16.72 2.59
CA GLY A 89 6.71 -17.02 3.67
C GLY A 89 6.16 -15.79 4.38
N PHE A 90 6.13 -15.81 5.69
CA PHE A 90 5.77 -14.64 6.49
C PHE A 90 6.53 -14.62 7.82
N GLN A 91 6.55 -13.45 8.45
CA GLN A 91 7.10 -13.27 9.79
C GLN A 91 6.15 -12.50 10.69
N VAL A 92 6.27 -12.69 11.99
CA VAL A 92 5.45 -12.02 13.00
C VAL A 92 6.33 -11.22 13.93
N TRP A 93 6.04 -9.92 14.06
CA TRP A 93 6.72 -9.01 14.96
C TRP A 93 5.82 -8.63 16.13
N ASP A 94 6.38 -8.54 17.33
CA ASP A 94 5.79 -7.83 18.46
C ASP A 94 6.38 -6.42 18.50
N VAL A 95 5.51 -5.43 18.38
CA VAL A 95 5.85 -4.00 18.41
C VAL A 95 5.34 -3.30 19.66
N THR A 96 5.21 -4.03 20.77
CA THR A 96 4.89 -3.46 22.10
C THR A 96 5.87 -2.35 22.46
N ASP A 97 7.16 -2.54 22.15
CA ASP A 97 8.18 -1.49 22.15
C ASP A 97 8.61 -1.20 20.70
N PRO A 98 8.09 -0.14 20.08
CA PRO A 98 8.44 0.20 18.70
C PRO A 98 9.92 0.56 18.47
N ALA A 99 10.66 0.89 19.53
CA ALA A 99 12.11 1.12 19.45
C ALA A 99 12.91 -0.21 19.36
N HIS A 100 12.34 -1.29 19.87
CA HIS A 100 12.95 -2.61 19.91
C HIS A 100 11.95 -3.71 19.55
N PRO A 101 11.42 -3.74 18.32
CA PRO A 101 10.53 -4.80 17.87
C PRO A 101 11.19 -6.18 18.03
N SER A 102 10.43 -7.15 18.51
CA SER A 102 10.91 -8.53 18.63
C SER A 102 10.22 -9.44 17.63
N ARG A 103 10.98 -10.33 16.99
CA ARG A 103 10.42 -11.32 16.06
C ARG A 103 9.95 -12.53 16.85
N LEU A 104 8.65 -12.84 16.74
CA LEU A 104 8.01 -13.94 17.44
C LEU A 104 8.00 -15.23 16.63
N HIS A 105 7.87 -15.13 15.30
CA HIS A 105 7.72 -16.29 14.43
C HIS A 105 8.25 -16.00 13.02
N VAL A 106 8.74 -17.04 12.35
CA VAL A 106 9.08 -17.08 10.93
C VAL A 106 8.50 -18.37 10.35
N GLU A 107 7.65 -18.25 9.35
CA GLU A 107 7.09 -19.37 8.62
C GLU A 107 7.65 -19.42 7.21
N ILE A 108 8.19 -20.55 6.81
CA ILE A 108 8.69 -20.76 5.45
C ILE A 108 7.59 -21.41 4.62
N CYS A 109 7.08 -20.67 3.67
CA CYS A 109 6.03 -21.07 2.74
C CYS A 109 6.24 -20.36 1.39
N PRO A 110 7.19 -20.83 0.54
CA PRO A 110 7.56 -20.13 -0.67
C PRO A 110 6.37 -19.95 -1.61
N GLU A 111 6.13 -18.71 -1.98
CA GLU A 111 5.05 -18.28 -2.87
C GLU A 111 5.43 -16.93 -3.48
N GLN A 112 4.74 -16.50 -4.51
CA GLN A 112 4.88 -15.13 -4.98
C GLN A 112 3.90 -14.24 -4.21
N GLN A 113 4.37 -13.10 -3.71
CA GLN A 113 3.67 -12.13 -2.86
C GLN A 113 3.52 -12.58 -1.39
N ASN A 114 2.79 -13.65 -1.09
CA ASN A 114 2.34 -13.92 0.28
C ASN A 114 1.71 -12.68 0.94
N ASP A 115 0.92 -11.93 0.17
CA ASP A 115 0.15 -10.81 0.71
C ASP A 115 -0.71 -11.28 1.88
N VAL A 116 -0.77 -10.48 2.95
CA VAL A 116 -1.27 -10.90 4.25
C VAL A 116 -2.49 -10.12 4.70
N SER A 117 -3.47 -10.80 5.30
CA SER A 117 -4.47 -10.16 6.16
C SER A 117 -4.76 -11.00 7.39
N VAL A 118 -5.23 -10.36 8.48
CA VAL A 118 -5.47 -11.01 9.76
C VAL A 118 -6.85 -10.64 10.32
N TYR A 119 -7.58 -11.65 10.82
CA TYR A 119 -8.82 -11.42 11.54
C TYR A 119 -9.01 -12.46 12.65
N LYS A 120 -9.16 -12.02 13.90
CA LYS A 120 -9.17 -12.90 15.07
C LYS A 120 -7.94 -13.83 15.06
N ASN A 121 -8.14 -15.14 15.05
CA ASN A 121 -7.07 -16.15 15.05
C ASN A 121 -6.81 -16.72 13.65
N LEU A 122 -7.22 -16.02 12.61
CA LEU A 122 -6.99 -16.44 11.23
C LEU A 122 -6.06 -15.45 10.53
N LEU A 123 -5.07 -15.99 9.85
CA LEU A 123 -4.19 -15.31 8.90
C LEU A 123 -4.53 -15.83 7.51
N PHE A 124 -4.58 -14.92 6.55
CA PHE A 124 -4.83 -15.22 5.15
C PHE A 124 -3.58 -14.87 4.35
N LEU A 125 -3.18 -15.76 3.43
CA LEU A 125 -2.03 -15.54 2.54
C LEU A 125 -2.46 -15.73 1.09
N SER A 126 -2.10 -14.79 0.24
CA SER A 126 -2.24 -14.87 -1.22
C SER A 126 -1.24 -15.85 -1.83
N GLY A 127 -1.64 -16.52 -2.91
CA GLY A 127 -0.77 -17.35 -3.71
C GLY A 127 -1.15 -17.39 -5.19
N GLU A 128 -0.17 -17.17 -6.06
CA GLU A 128 -0.36 -17.21 -7.52
C GLU A 128 0.81 -17.84 -8.29
N SER A 129 1.89 -18.15 -7.59
CA SER A 129 3.13 -18.68 -8.17
C SER A 129 2.91 -20.00 -8.94
N LEU A 130 3.76 -20.25 -9.91
CA LEU A 130 3.83 -21.56 -10.56
C LEU A 130 4.47 -22.62 -9.65
N ASN A 131 5.23 -22.19 -8.66
CA ASN A 131 5.99 -23.06 -7.76
C ASN A 131 5.34 -23.23 -6.38
N GLY A 132 4.35 -22.42 -6.02
CA GLY A 132 3.66 -22.51 -4.74
C GLY A 132 2.96 -23.87 -4.55
N ARG A 133 3.07 -24.43 -3.34
CA ARG A 133 2.52 -25.74 -2.99
C ARG A 133 1.45 -25.64 -1.90
N LEU A 134 0.49 -26.55 -1.93
CA LEU A 134 -0.55 -26.66 -0.90
C LEU A 134 0.03 -26.88 0.51
N ASP A 135 1.17 -27.57 0.61
CA ASP A 135 1.84 -27.96 1.86
C ASP A 135 3.02 -27.04 2.24
N CYS A 136 3.19 -25.89 1.60
CA CYS A 136 4.33 -24.99 1.78
C CYS A 136 5.72 -25.64 1.50
N GLY A 137 5.76 -26.73 0.74
CA GLY A 137 6.99 -27.46 0.47
C GLY A 137 7.99 -26.64 -0.35
N LYS A 138 9.23 -26.56 0.10
CA LYS A 138 10.33 -25.81 -0.56
C LYS A 138 10.76 -26.37 -1.91
N GLN A 139 10.39 -27.62 -2.24
CA GLN A 139 10.71 -28.28 -3.50
C GLN A 139 9.97 -27.71 -4.71
N GLY A 140 8.98 -26.86 -4.47
CA GLY A 140 8.16 -26.27 -5.52
C GLY A 140 7.32 -27.29 -6.31
N VAL A 141 6.87 -26.89 -7.49
CA VAL A 141 6.06 -27.70 -8.42
C VAL A 141 6.75 -27.71 -9.77
N ALA A 142 7.34 -28.85 -10.14
CA ALA A 142 8.05 -28.99 -11.41
C ALA A 142 7.12 -29.23 -12.63
N ASP A 143 5.96 -29.86 -12.40
CA ASP A 143 5.05 -30.23 -13.49
C ASP A 143 4.26 -29.02 -14.00
N PRO A 144 4.10 -28.84 -15.30
CA PRO A 144 3.27 -27.77 -15.88
C PRO A 144 1.80 -27.82 -15.41
N VAL A 145 1.28 -29.01 -15.12
CA VAL A 145 -0.05 -29.26 -14.58
C VAL A 145 0.08 -30.06 -13.29
N SER A 146 -0.36 -29.51 -12.17
CA SER A 146 -0.22 -30.18 -10.89
C SER A 146 -1.34 -29.81 -9.90
N THR A 147 -2.00 -30.83 -9.36
CA THR A 147 -2.98 -30.67 -8.28
C THR A 147 -2.34 -30.32 -6.94
N GLN A 148 -1.01 -30.38 -6.82
CA GLN A 148 -0.27 -29.95 -5.63
C GLN A 148 0.00 -28.43 -5.61
N ARG A 149 -0.23 -27.75 -6.73
CA ARG A 149 0.00 -26.31 -6.84
C ARG A 149 -1.07 -25.52 -6.10
N LEU A 150 -0.65 -24.61 -5.24
CA LEU A 150 -1.54 -23.58 -4.72
C LEU A 150 -1.65 -22.43 -5.74
N ARG A 151 -2.87 -22.01 -5.99
CA ARG A 151 -3.22 -20.70 -6.58
C ARG A 151 -4.54 -20.26 -5.98
N GLY A 152 -4.51 -19.28 -5.10
CA GLY A 152 -5.69 -18.83 -4.35
C GLY A 152 -5.29 -18.28 -2.99
N VAL A 153 -6.04 -18.61 -1.96
CA VAL A 153 -5.83 -18.10 -0.60
C VAL A 153 -5.66 -19.23 0.39
N ARG A 154 -4.61 -19.17 1.20
CA ARG A 154 -4.44 -20.02 2.39
C ARG A 154 -5.17 -19.39 3.56
N VAL A 155 -5.83 -20.20 4.35
CA VAL A 155 -6.39 -19.83 5.64
C VAL A 155 -5.58 -20.56 6.72
N ILE A 156 -4.95 -19.81 7.61
CA ILE A 156 -4.03 -20.32 8.63
C ILE A 156 -4.59 -19.96 10.00
N ASP A 157 -4.72 -20.97 10.87
CA ASP A 157 -5.01 -20.78 12.28
C ASP A 157 -3.73 -20.38 13.01
N ILE A 158 -3.75 -19.18 13.61
CA ILE A 158 -2.68 -18.58 14.38
C ILE A 158 -3.03 -18.43 15.86
N SER A 159 -3.88 -19.33 16.39
CA SER A 159 -4.19 -19.38 17.83
C SER A 159 -2.95 -19.67 18.65
N ASP A 160 -2.05 -20.48 18.12
CA ASP A 160 -0.68 -20.68 18.59
C ASP A 160 0.29 -20.13 17.57
N LEU A 161 0.89 -18.96 17.85
CA LEU A 161 1.86 -18.31 16.96
C LEU A 161 3.16 -19.11 16.80
N SER A 162 3.45 -20.04 17.73
CA SER A 162 4.64 -20.91 17.63
C SER A 162 4.44 -22.04 16.62
N HIS A 163 3.19 -22.41 16.35
CA HIS A 163 2.79 -23.50 15.46
C HIS A 163 1.57 -23.13 14.61
N PRO A 164 1.71 -22.19 13.68
CA PRO A 164 0.63 -21.86 12.75
C PRO A 164 0.20 -23.09 11.95
N ARG A 165 -1.10 -23.20 11.66
CA ARG A 165 -1.64 -24.40 11.02
C ARG A 165 -2.55 -24.04 9.85
N ILE A 166 -2.24 -24.51 8.65
CA ILE A 166 -3.12 -24.39 7.48
C ILE A 166 -4.43 -25.13 7.79
N VAL A 167 -5.56 -24.43 7.75
CA VAL A 167 -6.90 -24.99 7.97
C VAL A 167 -7.69 -25.10 6.67
N ALA A 168 -7.40 -24.26 5.67
CA ALA A 168 -7.96 -24.37 4.33
C ALA A 168 -6.99 -23.82 3.26
N ASN A 169 -7.09 -24.36 2.06
CA ASN A 169 -6.52 -23.83 0.83
C ASN A 169 -7.66 -23.62 -0.17
N VAL A 170 -8.11 -22.38 -0.34
CA VAL A 170 -9.18 -22.07 -1.29
C VAL A 170 -8.55 -21.76 -2.65
N GLN A 171 -8.71 -22.71 -3.57
CA GLN A 171 -8.15 -22.64 -4.92
C GLN A 171 -9.01 -21.76 -5.82
N THR A 172 -8.39 -20.89 -6.60
CA THR A 172 -9.03 -20.08 -7.64
C THR A 172 -8.44 -20.40 -9.01
N CYS A 173 -9.13 -20.01 -10.09
CA CYS A 173 -8.64 -20.28 -11.44
C CYS A 173 -7.45 -19.41 -11.86
N ARG A 174 -7.25 -18.25 -11.21
CA ARG A 174 -6.24 -17.26 -11.59
C ARG A 174 -5.34 -16.85 -10.42
N GLY A 175 -5.29 -17.65 -9.36
CA GLY A 175 -4.49 -17.33 -8.17
C GLY A 175 -5.02 -16.10 -7.42
N SER A 176 -4.22 -15.64 -6.49
CA SER A 176 -4.41 -14.43 -5.71
C SER A 176 -3.07 -13.69 -5.64
N HIS A 177 -2.94 -12.62 -6.38
CA HIS A 177 -1.79 -11.70 -6.29
C HIS A 177 -1.85 -10.97 -4.96
N THR A 178 -2.93 -10.24 -4.76
CA THR A 178 -3.37 -9.68 -3.49
C THR A 178 -4.78 -10.21 -3.17
N HIS A 179 -5.23 -10.03 -1.95
CA HIS A 179 -6.60 -10.32 -1.55
C HIS A 179 -7.09 -9.25 -0.58
N THR A 180 -8.39 -9.04 -0.54
CA THR A 180 -8.98 -8.09 0.39
C THR A 180 -9.88 -8.81 1.38
N LEU A 181 -9.58 -8.66 2.67
CA LEU A 181 -10.47 -9.10 3.74
C LEU A 181 -11.63 -8.11 3.87
N VAL A 182 -12.86 -8.63 3.84
CA VAL A 182 -14.09 -7.84 3.92
C VAL A 182 -14.92 -8.31 5.11
N THR A 183 -15.11 -7.43 6.07
CA THR A 183 -16.02 -7.67 7.19
C THR A 183 -17.46 -7.32 6.78
N ASP A 184 -18.44 -8.08 7.28
CA ASP A 184 -19.85 -7.72 7.16
C ASP A 184 -20.33 -7.06 8.45
N PRO A 185 -20.69 -5.76 8.45
CA PRO A 185 -21.22 -5.10 9.64
C PRO A 185 -22.51 -5.72 10.20
N LYS A 186 -23.21 -6.54 9.39
CA LYS A 186 -24.47 -7.20 9.75
C LYS A 186 -24.28 -8.64 10.25
N ASP A 187 -23.16 -9.28 9.88
CA ASP A 187 -22.87 -10.68 10.27
C ASP A 187 -21.38 -10.83 10.69
N THR A 188 -21.13 -10.80 11.98
CA THR A 188 -19.80 -10.95 12.58
C THR A 188 -19.34 -12.41 12.72
N THR A 189 -20.13 -13.38 12.22
CA THR A 189 -19.79 -14.81 12.25
C THR A 189 -19.00 -15.26 11.04
N VAL A 190 -18.90 -14.40 10.02
CA VAL A 190 -18.19 -14.66 8.76
C VAL A 190 -17.29 -13.48 8.39
N VAL A 191 -16.30 -13.74 7.56
CA VAL A 191 -15.62 -12.73 6.74
C VAL A 191 -15.62 -13.19 5.29
N TYR A 192 -15.45 -12.23 4.40
CA TYR A 192 -15.29 -12.50 2.97
C TYR A 192 -13.89 -12.15 2.54
N ILE A 193 -13.38 -12.82 1.52
CA ILE A 193 -12.11 -12.51 0.87
C ILE A 193 -12.40 -12.27 -0.61
N TYR A 194 -12.05 -11.08 -1.09
CA TYR A 194 -12.13 -10.74 -2.50
C TYR A 194 -10.82 -11.10 -3.17
N VAL A 195 -10.90 -11.86 -4.26
CA VAL A 195 -9.74 -12.27 -5.06
C VAL A 195 -10.00 -11.85 -6.50
N SER A 196 -9.18 -10.95 -7.02
CA SER A 196 -9.29 -10.54 -8.42
C SER A 196 -8.70 -11.55 -9.39
N GLY A 197 -7.55 -12.16 -9.05
CA GLY A 197 -6.87 -13.16 -9.87
C GLY A 197 -6.12 -12.55 -11.05
N GLN A 198 -4.80 -12.41 -10.93
CA GLN A 198 -3.96 -11.81 -11.97
C GLN A 198 -3.22 -12.85 -12.82
N ALA A 199 -2.95 -14.02 -12.28
CA ALA A 199 -2.23 -15.05 -12.99
C ALA A 199 -3.02 -15.59 -14.22
N PRO A 200 -2.36 -16.19 -15.21
CA PRO A 200 -3.01 -16.88 -16.30
C PRO A 200 -4.00 -17.94 -15.79
N VAL A 201 -5.11 -18.13 -16.50
CA VAL A 201 -6.10 -19.15 -16.12
C VAL A 201 -5.46 -20.55 -16.14
N ARG A 202 -5.64 -21.29 -15.05
CA ARG A 202 -5.16 -22.68 -14.90
C ARG A 202 -5.89 -23.60 -15.87
N PRO A 203 -5.22 -24.66 -16.37
CA PRO A 203 -5.92 -25.68 -17.16
C PRO A 203 -6.94 -26.45 -16.29
N ALA A 204 -8.04 -26.87 -16.89
CA ALA A 204 -9.09 -27.64 -16.19
C ALA A 204 -8.57 -28.98 -15.61
N ALA A 205 -7.49 -29.52 -16.16
CA ALA A 205 -6.80 -30.70 -15.61
C ALA A 205 -6.12 -30.43 -14.25
N GLU A 206 -5.77 -29.18 -13.97
CA GLU A 206 -5.19 -28.77 -12.68
C GLU A 206 -6.28 -28.40 -11.67
N LEU A 207 -7.31 -27.68 -12.13
CA LEU A 207 -8.48 -27.32 -11.33
C LEU A 207 -9.74 -27.37 -12.20
N ALA A 208 -10.62 -28.32 -11.93
CA ALA A 208 -11.87 -28.47 -12.66
C ALA A 208 -12.72 -27.19 -12.63
N GLY A 209 -13.39 -26.87 -13.72
CA GLY A 209 -14.25 -25.69 -13.87
C GLY A 209 -13.49 -24.40 -14.21
N CYS A 210 -12.19 -24.41 -14.41
CA CYS A 210 -11.45 -23.27 -14.94
C CYS A 210 -11.53 -23.23 -16.46
N SER A 211 -12.00 -22.11 -16.99
CA SER A 211 -12.11 -21.84 -18.43
C SER A 211 -11.46 -20.49 -18.78
N ASN A 212 -10.60 -20.48 -19.79
CA ASN A 212 -9.97 -19.28 -20.33
C ASN A 212 -10.76 -18.67 -21.50
N ALA A 213 -11.88 -19.26 -21.89
CA ALA A 213 -12.75 -18.70 -22.93
C ALA A 213 -13.32 -17.33 -22.51
N LEU A 214 -13.77 -16.53 -23.48
CA LEU A 214 -14.46 -15.29 -23.15
C LEU A 214 -15.83 -15.57 -22.53
N PRO A 215 -16.38 -14.67 -21.69
CA PRO A 215 -17.70 -14.86 -21.08
C PRO A 215 -18.84 -15.10 -22.07
N ALA A 216 -18.76 -14.52 -23.26
CA ALA A 216 -19.73 -14.73 -24.34
C ALA A 216 -19.67 -16.14 -24.94
N GLN A 217 -18.57 -16.88 -24.77
CA GLN A 217 -18.36 -18.23 -25.27
C GLN A 217 -18.62 -19.29 -24.20
N ASP A 218 -18.34 -18.93 -22.93
CA ASP A 218 -18.46 -19.83 -21.79
C ASP A 218 -18.85 -19.04 -20.54
N THR A 219 -20.01 -19.30 -19.99
CA THR A 219 -20.50 -18.66 -18.76
C THR A 219 -19.64 -18.99 -17.52
N ALA A 220 -18.91 -20.12 -17.55
CA ALA A 220 -17.97 -20.53 -16.51
C ALA A 220 -16.59 -19.83 -16.64
N SER A 221 -16.40 -18.94 -17.64
CA SER A 221 -15.17 -18.21 -17.86
C SER A 221 -14.59 -17.65 -16.55
N ALA A 222 -13.28 -17.89 -16.32
CA ALA A 222 -12.53 -17.32 -15.20
C ALA A 222 -12.08 -15.87 -15.45
N ARG A 223 -12.36 -15.34 -16.62
CA ARG A 223 -11.99 -13.98 -17.02
C ARG A 223 -13.11 -12.98 -16.71
N PHE A 224 -12.76 -11.71 -16.52
CA PHE A 224 -13.70 -10.60 -16.31
C PHE A 224 -14.59 -10.74 -15.08
N ARG A 225 -14.07 -11.38 -14.02
CA ARG A 225 -14.76 -11.57 -12.75
C ARG A 225 -13.78 -11.50 -11.59
N ILE A 226 -14.32 -11.35 -10.39
CA ILE A 226 -13.59 -11.62 -9.14
C ILE A 226 -14.20 -12.85 -8.48
N ASP A 227 -13.44 -13.54 -7.65
CA ASP A 227 -13.93 -14.65 -6.83
C ASP A 227 -14.14 -14.17 -5.39
N ILE A 228 -15.33 -14.40 -4.83
CA ILE A 228 -15.66 -14.05 -3.44
C ILE A 228 -15.63 -15.32 -2.60
N ILE A 229 -14.69 -15.39 -1.67
CA ILE A 229 -14.56 -16.50 -0.73
C ILE A 229 -15.29 -16.11 0.56
N ARG A 230 -16.17 -16.97 1.05
CA ARG A 230 -16.80 -16.84 2.37
C ARG A 230 -16.07 -17.73 3.36
N VAL A 231 -15.70 -17.17 4.51
CA VAL A 231 -14.97 -17.87 5.58
C VAL A 231 -15.83 -17.86 6.86
N PRO A 232 -16.48 -18.97 7.22
CA PRO A 232 -17.17 -19.10 8.50
C PRO A 232 -16.15 -19.12 9.64
N LEU A 233 -16.24 -18.19 10.59
CA LEU A 233 -15.21 -18.03 11.64
C LEU A 233 -15.19 -19.18 12.65
N ALA A 234 -16.32 -19.87 12.86
CA ALA A 234 -16.39 -21.06 13.71
C ALA A 234 -15.85 -22.32 13.01
N HIS A 235 -15.85 -22.34 11.68
CA HIS A 235 -15.47 -23.47 10.84
C HIS A 235 -14.67 -22.98 9.63
N PRO A 236 -13.45 -22.41 9.83
CA PRO A 236 -12.66 -21.83 8.74
C PRO A 236 -12.23 -22.86 7.69
N GLU A 237 -12.21 -24.15 8.03
CA GLU A 237 -12.00 -25.26 7.09
C GLU A 237 -13.09 -25.38 6.02
N GLN A 238 -14.25 -24.74 6.21
CA GLN A 238 -15.34 -24.68 5.25
C GLN A 238 -15.28 -23.44 4.33
N ALA A 239 -14.15 -22.72 4.35
CA ALA A 239 -13.93 -21.59 3.46
C ALA A 239 -14.11 -22.01 1.99
N SER A 240 -14.93 -21.27 1.25
CA SER A 240 -15.26 -21.62 -0.14
C SER A 240 -15.71 -20.41 -0.95
N ILE A 241 -15.57 -20.49 -2.29
CA ILE A 241 -16.05 -19.46 -3.20
C ILE A 241 -17.59 -19.53 -3.24
N VAL A 242 -18.26 -18.43 -2.89
CA VAL A 242 -19.72 -18.33 -2.84
C VAL A 242 -20.32 -17.56 -4.01
N SER A 243 -19.54 -16.68 -4.64
CA SER A 243 -19.99 -15.91 -5.81
C SER A 243 -18.83 -15.51 -6.71
N ARG A 244 -19.16 -15.10 -7.93
CA ARG A 244 -18.19 -14.71 -8.97
C ARG A 244 -18.72 -13.50 -9.77
N PRO A 245 -18.83 -12.31 -9.14
CA PRO A 245 -19.41 -11.13 -9.77
C PRO A 245 -18.55 -10.63 -10.94
N ARG A 246 -19.22 -10.22 -12.02
CA ARG A 246 -18.60 -9.70 -13.25
C ARG A 246 -18.55 -8.19 -13.23
N ILE A 247 -17.65 -7.62 -12.44
CA ILE A 247 -17.53 -6.17 -12.25
C ILE A 247 -16.91 -5.44 -13.45
N PHE A 248 -16.40 -6.16 -14.44
CA PHE A 248 -15.71 -5.61 -15.62
C PHE A 248 -16.58 -5.52 -16.87
N GLU A 249 -17.87 -5.89 -16.80
CA GLU A 249 -18.75 -5.88 -17.97
C GLU A 249 -18.84 -4.50 -18.63
N ALA A 250 -18.90 -4.49 -19.96
CA ALA A 250 -18.99 -3.29 -20.79
C ALA A 250 -17.82 -2.28 -20.66
N LEU A 251 -16.70 -2.64 -20.03
CA LEU A 251 -15.47 -1.86 -20.11
C LEU A 251 -14.76 -2.13 -21.44
N VAL A 252 -14.26 -1.06 -22.05
CA VAL A 252 -13.42 -1.11 -23.26
C VAL A 252 -11.95 -0.98 -22.87
N ALA A 253 -11.04 -1.20 -23.84
CA ALA A 253 -9.62 -0.97 -23.59
C ALA A 253 -9.42 0.49 -23.10
N PRO A 254 -8.70 0.69 -21.97
CA PRO A 254 -8.48 2.01 -21.43
C PRO A 254 -7.54 2.82 -22.34
N PRO A 255 -7.60 4.15 -22.27
CA PRO A 255 -6.56 4.98 -22.86
C PRO A 255 -5.21 4.65 -22.18
N SER A 256 -4.10 4.78 -22.91
CA SER A 256 -2.76 4.53 -22.39
C SER A 256 -1.77 5.51 -23.01
N HIS A 257 -0.65 5.75 -22.31
CA HIS A 257 0.50 6.43 -22.86
C HIS A 257 1.61 5.43 -23.23
N GLY A 258 2.52 5.84 -24.10
CA GLY A 258 3.74 5.07 -24.42
C GLY A 258 4.85 5.31 -23.40
N ALA A 259 6.00 4.65 -23.60
CA ALA A 259 7.21 4.93 -22.85
C ALA A 259 7.67 6.39 -23.04
N ALA A 260 8.42 6.92 -22.05
CA ALA A 260 9.11 8.18 -22.24
C ALA A 260 10.18 8.04 -23.33
N ALA A 261 10.40 9.11 -24.13
CA ALA A 261 11.37 9.05 -25.24
C ALA A 261 12.79 8.68 -24.77
N SER A 262 13.20 9.13 -23.57
CA SER A 262 14.47 8.74 -22.96
C SER A 262 14.54 7.24 -22.65
N ASP A 263 13.43 6.65 -22.21
CA ASP A 263 13.35 5.23 -21.88
C ASP A 263 13.38 4.37 -23.14
N SER A 264 12.69 4.78 -24.20
CA SER A 264 12.77 4.10 -25.51
C SER A 264 14.21 4.07 -26.05
N VAL A 265 14.94 5.19 -25.91
CA VAL A 265 16.36 5.25 -26.32
C VAL A 265 17.24 4.36 -25.44
N ALA A 266 16.99 4.35 -24.13
CA ALA A 266 17.74 3.49 -23.20
C ALA A 266 17.45 2.00 -23.46
N ALA A 267 16.18 1.63 -23.63
CA ALA A 267 15.76 0.26 -23.96
C ALA A 267 16.36 -0.22 -25.28
N ALA A 268 16.42 0.63 -26.30
CA ALA A 268 17.06 0.27 -27.57
C ALA A 268 18.56 -0.03 -27.39
N ARG A 269 19.29 0.79 -26.65
CA ARG A 269 20.73 0.59 -26.36
C ARG A 269 20.98 -0.68 -25.54
N GLU A 270 20.17 -0.90 -24.53
CA GLU A 270 20.25 -2.11 -23.71
C GLU A 270 19.98 -3.36 -24.55
N ALA A 271 18.92 -3.34 -25.35
CA ALA A 271 18.57 -4.42 -26.25
C ALA A 271 19.70 -4.75 -27.25
N ASP A 272 20.34 -3.74 -27.82
CA ASP A 272 21.47 -3.93 -28.76
C ASP A 272 22.67 -4.55 -28.04
N SER A 273 23.00 -4.06 -26.84
CA SER A 273 24.07 -4.66 -26.01
C SER A 273 23.73 -6.09 -25.61
N ALA A 274 22.49 -6.38 -25.25
CA ALA A 274 22.02 -7.70 -24.86
C ALA A 274 22.05 -8.68 -26.05
N ARG A 275 21.61 -8.24 -27.24
CA ARG A 275 21.69 -9.05 -28.48
C ARG A 275 23.13 -9.42 -28.80
N ALA A 276 24.08 -8.48 -28.69
CA ALA A 276 25.50 -8.73 -28.90
C ALA A 276 26.08 -9.80 -27.95
N LYS A 277 25.50 -9.92 -26.74
CA LYS A 277 25.86 -10.94 -25.74
C LYS A 277 25.04 -12.24 -25.88
N GLY A 278 24.19 -12.35 -26.91
CA GLY A 278 23.39 -13.53 -27.15
C GLY A 278 22.10 -13.63 -26.35
N ALA A 279 21.66 -12.59 -25.62
CA ALA A 279 20.40 -12.59 -24.90
C ALA A 279 19.19 -12.64 -25.86
N TYR A 280 18.04 -13.00 -25.32
CA TYR A 280 16.76 -12.97 -26.02
C TYR A 280 16.12 -11.59 -25.86
N VAL A 281 15.78 -10.97 -26.99
CA VAL A 281 15.12 -9.65 -27.03
C VAL A 281 13.85 -9.77 -27.85
N VAL A 282 12.76 -9.27 -27.31
CA VAL A 282 11.42 -9.23 -27.93
C VAL A 282 10.93 -7.80 -28.02
N THR A 283 9.85 -7.59 -28.75
CA THR A 283 9.16 -6.30 -28.79
C THR A 283 7.85 -6.40 -28.01
N ILE A 284 7.64 -5.54 -27.02
CA ILE A 284 6.40 -5.42 -26.27
C ILE A 284 5.95 -3.96 -26.35
N GLN A 285 4.71 -3.72 -26.77
CA GLN A 285 4.15 -2.35 -26.92
C GLN A 285 5.05 -1.39 -27.73
N LYS A 286 5.71 -1.91 -28.79
CA LYS A 286 6.67 -1.21 -29.67
C LYS A 286 8.04 -0.96 -29.06
N GLU A 287 8.29 -1.34 -27.81
CA GLU A 287 9.59 -1.19 -27.15
C GLU A 287 10.36 -2.52 -27.17
N PRO A 288 11.69 -2.50 -27.38
CA PRO A 288 12.51 -3.70 -27.24
C PRO A 288 12.71 -4.03 -25.76
N VAL A 289 12.49 -5.29 -25.42
CA VAL A 289 12.61 -5.80 -24.05
C VAL A 289 13.55 -6.99 -24.02
N VAL A 290 14.55 -6.95 -23.15
CA VAL A 290 15.41 -8.09 -22.86
C VAL A 290 14.66 -9.08 -21.99
N VAL A 291 14.48 -10.31 -22.48
CA VAL A 291 13.78 -11.34 -21.71
C VAL A 291 14.72 -11.87 -20.63
N PRO A 292 14.36 -11.78 -19.34
CA PRO A 292 15.20 -12.30 -18.26
C PRO A 292 15.51 -13.79 -18.42
N SER A 293 16.74 -14.20 -18.07
CA SER A 293 17.24 -15.58 -18.25
C SER A 293 16.34 -16.62 -17.58
N ARG A 294 15.79 -16.34 -16.39
CA ARG A 294 14.86 -17.24 -15.69
C ARG A 294 13.67 -17.69 -16.54
N TYR A 295 13.15 -16.81 -17.41
CA TYR A 295 12.05 -17.18 -18.32
C TYR A 295 12.55 -17.92 -19.55
N THR A 296 13.68 -17.48 -20.13
CA THR A 296 14.25 -18.17 -21.30
C THR A 296 14.78 -19.54 -20.94
N ASP A 297 15.33 -19.73 -19.74
CA ASP A 297 15.80 -21.02 -19.25
C ASP A 297 14.62 -21.98 -19.07
N ALA A 298 13.51 -21.52 -18.47
CA ALA A 298 12.30 -22.33 -18.35
C ALA A 298 11.70 -22.70 -19.73
N MET A 299 11.73 -21.78 -20.70
CA MET A 299 11.29 -22.06 -22.07
C MET A 299 12.19 -23.06 -22.76
N LEU A 300 13.52 -22.96 -22.60
CA LEU A 300 14.50 -23.90 -23.13
C LEU A 300 14.31 -25.29 -22.50
N ASP A 301 14.13 -25.40 -21.21
CA ASP A 301 13.81 -26.66 -20.54
C ASP A 301 12.55 -27.31 -21.10
N SER A 302 11.52 -26.50 -21.38
CA SER A 302 10.29 -26.97 -22.01
C SER A 302 10.56 -27.53 -23.44
N ILE A 303 11.39 -26.86 -24.21
CA ILE A 303 11.80 -27.34 -25.56
C ILE A 303 12.56 -28.65 -25.43
N VAL A 304 13.53 -28.75 -24.50
CA VAL A 304 14.31 -29.99 -24.27
C VAL A 304 13.36 -31.15 -23.89
N LYS A 305 12.43 -30.91 -22.98
CA LYS A 305 11.44 -31.93 -22.58
C LYS A 305 10.51 -32.32 -23.72
N SER A 306 10.06 -31.38 -24.54
CA SER A 306 9.14 -31.65 -25.66
C SER A 306 9.74 -32.58 -26.75
N ARG A 307 11.08 -32.57 -26.93
CA ARG A 307 11.78 -33.48 -27.82
C ARG A 307 12.23 -34.79 -27.15
N GLY A 308 11.76 -35.05 -25.90
CA GLY A 308 12.16 -36.23 -25.13
C GLY A 308 13.60 -36.21 -24.63
N GLY A 309 14.25 -35.03 -24.60
CA GLY A 309 15.62 -34.85 -24.12
C GLY A 309 15.70 -34.68 -22.61
N THR A 310 16.86 -35.02 -22.05
CA THR A 310 17.26 -34.71 -20.67
C THR A 310 18.64 -34.07 -20.72
N GLY A 311 18.85 -32.99 -19.94
CA GLY A 311 20.14 -32.29 -19.88
C GLY A 311 20.08 -30.86 -20.42
N ALA A 312 21.24 -30.24 -20.58
CA ALA A 312 21.35 -28.84 -21.00
C ALA A 312 20.79 -28.58 -22.41
N PRO A 313 20.21 -27.40 -22.66
CA PRO A 313 19.76 -27.01 -23.99
C PRO A 313 20.92 -26.99 -25.01
N THR A 314 20.63 -27.43 -26.21
CA THR A 314 21.56 -27.39 -27.33
C THR A 314 21.48 -26.07 -28.11
N ALA A 315 22.43 -25.83 -29.02
CA ALA A 315 22.39 -24.71 -29.95
C ALA A 315 21.13 -24.73 -30.84
N ALA A 316 20.62 -25.92 -31.19
CA ALA A 316 19.38 -26.07 -31.95
C ALA A 316 18.14 -25.68 -31.11
N ASP A 317 18.11 -26.03 -29.84
CA ASP A 317 17.04 -25.63 -28.92
C ASP A 317 17.01 -24.09 -28.74
N SER A 318 18.19 -23.48 -28.58
CA SER A 318 18.34 -22.03 -28.51
C SER A 318 17.91 -21.32 -29.81
N ALA A 319 18.20 -21.89 -30.97
CA ALA A 319 17.75 -21.36 -32.27
C ALA A 319 16.22 -21.49 -32.42
N ALA A 320 15.65 -22.62 -32.00
CA ALA A 320 14.20 -22.83 -31.99
C ALA A 320 13.48 -21.80 -31.09
N LEU A 321 14.00 -21.56 -29.89
CA LEU A 321 13.44 -20.53 -28.99
C LEU A 321 13.55 -19.13 -29.61
N ARG A 322 14.68 -18.77 -30.26
CA ARG A 322 14.81 -17.46 -30.93
C ARG A 322 13.78 -17.26 -32.02
N GLY A 323 13.43 -18.32 -32.77
CA GLY A 323 12.39 -18.25 -33.79
C GLY A 323 10.96 -18.14 -33.22
N ALA A 324 10.72 -18.67 -32.03
CA ALA A 324 9.39 -18.78 -31.44
C ALA A 324 9.05 -17.70 -30.42
N ILE A 325 10.06 -17.13 -29.74
CA ILE A 325 9.83 -16.32 -28.50
C ILE A 325 8.97 -15.09 -28.74
N GLN A 326 9.12 -14.38 -29.87
CA GLN A 326 8.26 -13.22 -30.16
C GLN A 326 6.79 -13.66 -30.28
N GLY A 327 6.51 -14.73 -31.01
CA GLY A 327 5.14 -15.25 -31.15
C GLY A 327 4.54 -15.73 -29.83
N ILE A 328 5.35 -16.29 -28.93
CA ILE A 328 4.92 -16.68 -27.58
C ILE A 328 4.52 -15.41 -26.79
N ILE A 329 5.38 -14.41 -26.81
CA ILE A 329 5.12 -13.12 -26.12
C ILE A 329 3.91 -12.42 -26.73
N ASP A 330 3.79 -12.34 -28.05
CA ASP A 330 2.62 -11.74 -28.72
C ASP A 330 1.32 -12.44 -28.34
N ALA A 331 1.34 -13.77 -28.20
CA ALA A 331 0.19 -14.53 -27.76
C ALA A 331 -0.19 -14.27 -26.29
N MET A 332 0.81 -14.07 -25.42
CA MET A 332 0.61 -13.74 -24.00
C MET A 332 0.00 -12.35 -23.81
N PHE A 333 0.45 -11.37 -24.58
CA PHE A 333 0.03 -9.98 -24.48
C PHE A 333 -1.07 -9.59 -25.49
N LYS A 334 -1.62 -10.56 -26.24
CA LYS A 334 -2.69 -10.29 -27.19
C LYS A 334 -3.92 -9.78 -26.46
N PRO A 335 -4.42 -8.56 -26.78
CA PRO A 335 -5.63 -8.06 -26.19
C PRO A 335 -6.82 -8.99 -26.48
N ALA A 336 -7.66 -9.20 -25.49
CA ALA A 336 -8.92 -9.86 -25.71
C ALA A 336 -9.83 -8.98 -26.59
N VAL A 337 -10.48 -9.57 -27.58
CA VAL A 337 -11.34 -8.86 -28.54
C VAL A 337 -12.77 -9.36 -28.35
N GLY A 338 -13.70 -8.43 -28.22
CA GLY A 338 -15.12 -8.72 -28.16
C GLY A 338 -15.69 -9.17 -29.51
N PRO A 339 -16.98 -9.55 -29.56
CA PRO A 339 -17.64 -10.01 -30.77
C PRO A 339 -17.58 -9.00 -31.93
N ASN A 340 -17.51 -7.72 -31.65
CA ASN A 340 -17.46 -6.65 -32.63
C ASN A 340 -16.04 -6.25 -33.04
N GLY A 341 -15.01 -7.03 -32.68
CA GLY A 341 -13.62 -6.74 -32.95
C GLY A 341 -13.00 -5.63 -32.10
N GLN A 342 -13.74 -5.09 -31.12
CA GLN A 342 -13.22 -4.07 -30.20
C GLN A 342 -12.37 -4.71 -29.11
N PRO A 343 -11.18 -4.15 -28.79
CA PRO A 343 -10.42 -4.59 -27.63
C PRO A 343 -11.25 -4.44 -26.35
N LEU A 344 -11.29 -5.50 -25.57
CA LEU A 344 -11.97 -5.50 -24.28
C LEU A 344 -11.14 -4.75 -23.24
N GLY A 345 -11.82 -4.28 -22.19
CA GLY A 345 -11.20 -3.65 -21.03
C GLY A 345 -10.44 -4.65 -20.15
N PRO A 346 -9.99 -4.18 -18.99
CA PRO A 346 -9.29 -5.05 -18.04
C PRO A 346 -10.19 -6.19 -17.58
N ASP A 347 -9.58 -7.31 -17.25
CA ASP A 347 -10.25 -8.50 -16.75
C ASP A 347 -9.83 -8.87 -15.32
N GLN A 348 -9.14 -7.94 -14.66
CA GLN A 348 -8.59 -8.09 -13.31
C GLN A 348 -8.39 -6.73 -12.64
N CYS A 349 -8.36 -6.71 -11.30
CA CYS A 349 -7.82 -5.62 -10.50
C CYS A 349 -6.47 -6.02 -9.91
N HIS A 350 -5.65 -5.04 -9.57
CA HIS A 350 -4.55 -5.27 -8.64
C HIS A 350 -5.13 -5.32 -7.23
N ASP A 351 -5.56 -4.20 -6.70
CA ASP A 351 -6.18 -4.10 -5.39
C ASP A 351 -7.65 -3.69 -5.45
N ILE A 352 -8.42 -4.13 -4.47
CA ILE A 352 -9.79 -3.67 -4.21
C ILE A 352 -9.85 -3.21 -2.76
N THR A 353 -9.76 -1.90 -2.54
CA THR A 353 -9.85 -1.34 -1.19
C THR A 353 -11.31 -1.22 -0.77
N VAL A 354 -11.67 -1.90 0.31
CA VAL A 354 -13.03 -1.90 0.85
C VAL A 354 -13.19 -0.92 2.00
N TYR A 355 -14.36 -0.32 2.09
CA TYR A 355 -14.76 0.53 3.21
C TYR A 355 -16.16 0.09 3.70
N PRO A 356 -16.23 -1.01 4.48
CA PRO A 356 -17.49 -1.68 4.82
C PRO A 356 -18.49 -0.78 5.54
N GLN A 357 -18.00 0.15 6.41
CA GLN A 357 -18.88 1.04 7.20
C GLN A 357 -19.66 2.06 6.36
N ILE A 358 -19.23 2.31 5.11
CA ILE A 358 -19.96 3.16 4.16
C ILE A 358 -20.54 2.37 2.97
N GLY A 359 -20.24 1.05 2.90
CA GLY A 359 -20.74 0.14 1.88
C GLY A 359 -20.10 0.36 0.50
N LEU A 360 -18.90 0.93 0.42
CA LEU A 360 -18.18 1.20 -0.82
C LEU A 360 -16.87 0.43 -0.91
N ALA A 361 -16.41 0.18 -2.13
CA ALA A 361 -15.04 -0.22 -2.41
C ALA A 361 -14.49 0.49 -3.64
N GLY A 362 -13.17 0.74 -3.63
CA GLY A 362 -12.38 1.26 -4.75
C GLY A 362 -11.56 0.14 -5.37
N GLY A 363 -11.86 -0.25 -6.61
CA GLY A 363 -11.07 -1.23 -7.35
C GLY A 363 -10.05 -0.53 -8.25
N ALA A 364 -8.76 -0.80 -8.08
CA ALA A 364 -7.72 -0.37 -8.99
C ALA A 364 -7.43 -1.50 -10.00
N CYS A 365 -7.92 -1.35 -11.23
CA CYS A 365 -8.13 -2.47 -12.13
C CYS A 365 -7.40 -2.26 -13.46
N ALA A 366 -6.07 -2.42 -13.43
CA ALA A 366 -5.19 -2.30 -14.58
C ALA A 366 -5.29 -0.94 -15.30
N GLY A 367 -6.36 -0.64 -15.99
CA GLY A 367 -6.57 0.62 -16.72
C GLY A 367 -7.74 1.46 -16.21
N TYR A 368 -8.37 1.06 -15.10
CA TYR A 368 -9.54 1.73 -14.53
C TYR A 368 -9.50 1.79 -13.01
N GLY A 369 -9.96 2.91 -12.45
CA GLY A 369 -10.46 3.00 -11.09
C GLY A 369 -11.96 2.71 -11.08
N LEU A 370 -12.38 1.69 -10.32
CA LEU A 370 -13.78 1.31 -10.18
C LEU A 370 -14.32 1.71 -8.81
N LEU A 371 -15.55 2.21 -8.76
CA LEU A 371 -16.29 2.35 -7.51
C LEU A 371 -17.34 1.22 -7.43
N LEU A 372 -17.35 0.50 -6.33
CA LEU A 372 -18.23 -0.64 -6.11
C LEU A 372 -19.14 -0.39 -4.91
N ASP A 373 -20.40 -0.86 -5.00
CA ASP A 373 -21.30 -1.07 -3.87
C ASP A 373 -21.02 -2.43 -3.26
N ILE A 374 -20.68 -2.46 -1.98
CA ILE A 374 -20.38 -3.68 -1.21
C ILE A 374 -21.30 -3.86 0.00
N ARG A 375 -22.49 -3.21 0.01
CA ARG A 375 -23.49 -3.39 1.08
C ARG A 375 -24.00 -4.83 1.22
N ASP A 376 -23.90 -5.60 0.17
CA ASP A 376 -23.90 -7.05 0.16
C ASP A 376 -22.49 -7.52 -0.22
N PRO A 377 -21.64 -7.92 0.75
CA PRO A 377 -20.25 -8.28 0.47
C PRO A 377 -20.12 -9.54 -0.38
N ALA A 378 -21.15 -10.38 -0.47
CA ALA A 378 -21.14 -11.54 -1.35
C ALA A 378 -21.43 -11.18 -2.82
N HIS A 379 -22.05 -10.02 -3.11
CA HIS A 379 -22.47 -9.62 -4.45
C HIS A 379 -22.14 -8.16 -4.74
N PRO A 380 -20.85 -7.77 -4.79
CA PRO A 380 -20.46 -6.40 -5.12
C PRO A 380 -20.93 -6.01 -6.53
N VAL A 381 -21.35 -4.74 -6.66
CA VAL A 381 -21.87 -4.17 -7.91
C VAL A 381 -21.08 -2.93 -8.28
N ARG A 382 -20.64 -2.81 -9.53
CA ARG A 382 -19.96 -1.61 -10.01
C ARG A 382 -20.93 -0.43 -10.14
N LEU A 383 -20.58 0.69 -9.48
CA LEU A 383 -21.31 1.97 -9.54
C LEU A 383 -20.72 2.90 -10.59
N ALA A 384 -19.39 3.00 -10.67
CA ALA A 384 -18.68 3.86 -11.59
C ALA A 384 -17.36 3.25 -12.06
N ALA A 385 -16.83 3.82 -13.14
CA ALA A 385 -15.50 3.51 -13.67
C ALA A 385 -14.86 4.81 -14.20
N ALA A 386 -13.63 5.07 -13.82
CA ALA A 386 -12.81 6.17 -14.32
C ALA A 386 -11.56 5.60 -14.99
N SER A 387 -11.12 6.20 -16.09
CA SER A 387 -9.85 5.89 -16.76
C SER A 387 -9.07 7.17 -16.98
N ASP A 388 -7.76 7.05 -17.12
CA ASP A 388 -6.84 8.17 -17.31
C ASP A 388 -5.72 7.79 -18.28
N SER A 389 -5.49 8.62 -19.30
CA SER A 389 -4.42 8.39 -20.27
C SER A 389 -3.02 8.61 -19.71
N ASN A 390 -2.89 9.22 -18.53
CA ASN A 390 -1.62 9.39 -17.82
C ASN A 390 -1.27 8.22 -16.89
N PHE A 391 -2.24 7.30 -16.65
CA PHE A 391 -2.02 6.12 -15.84
C PHE A 391 -1.78 4.89 -16.71
N SER A 392 -0.73 4.14 -16.39
CA SER A 392 -0.41 2.89 -17.07
C SER A 392 -0.90 1.67 -16.32
N TYR A 393 -0.91 1.70 -14.98
CA TYR A 393 -1.30 0.56 -14.17
C TYR A 393 -1.95 0.99 -12.86
N TRP A 394 -3.26 1.03 -12.85
CA TRP A 394 -4.05 1.31 -11.65
C TRP A 394 -3.85 0.21 -10.63
N HIS A 395 -3.24 0.55 -9.49
CA HIS A 395 -2.71 -0.41 -8.53
C HIS A 395 -3.53 -0.51 -7.24
N SER A 396 -3.68 0.58 -6.50
CA SER A 396 -4.40 0.61 -5.22
C SER A 396 -5.34 1.80 -5.11
N ALA A 397 -6.20 1.79 -4.09
CA ALA A 397 -7.12 2.88 -3.79
C ALA A 397 -7.10 3.21 -2.29
N THR A 398 -7.37 4.49 -1.94
CA THR A 398 -7.55 4.91 -0.54
C THR A 398 -8.64 5.96 -0.49
N PHE A 399 -9.68 5.73 0.32
CA PHE A 399 -10.71 6.73 0.59
C PHE A 399 -10.23 7.70 1.66
N ASN A 400 -10.74 8.94 1.67
CA ASN A 400 -10.66 9.77 2.86
C ASN A 400 -11.66 9.28 3.93
N ASN A 401 -11.55 9.78 5.17
CA ASN A 401 -12.29 9.22 6.30
C ASN A 401 -13.83 9.36 6.21
N ASP A 402 -14.35 10.33 5.48
CA ASP A 402 -15.81 10.48 5.31
C ASP A 402 -16.33 9.84 4.00
N GLY A 403 -15.45 9.28 3.18
CA GLY A 403 -15.80 8.62 1.93
C GLY A 403 -16.21 9.58 0.80
N SER A 404 -15.91 10.88 0.93
CA SER A 404 -16.20 11.89 -0.09
C SER A 404 -15.12 11.98 -1.17
N LYS A 405 -13.96 11.37 -0.92
CA LYS A 405 -12.81 11.33 -1.84
C LYS A 405 -12.26 9.94 -1.93
N VAL A 406 -11.64 9.63 -3.06
CA VAL A 406 -10.80 8.45 -3.27
C VAL A 406 -9.60 8.86 -4.11
N LEU A 407 -8.42 8.35 -3.74
CA LEU A 407 -7.25 8.39 -4.60
C LEU A 407 -6.97 7.00 -5.16
N PHE A 408 -6.39 6.96 -6.36
CA PHE A 408 -5.87 5.75 -6.99
C PHE A 408 -4.40 5.95 -7.31
N THR A 409 -3.60 4.90 -7.18
CA THR A 409 -2.17 4.90 -7.46
C THR A 409 -1.88 4.36 -8.85
N ASP A 410 -0.87 4.91 -9.54
CA ASP A 410 -0.32 4.38 -10.80
C ASP A 410 1.02 3.69 -10.54
N GLU A 411 1.02 2.39 -10.52
CA GLU A 411 2.25 1.59 -10.43
C GLU A 411 2.87 1.34 -11.80
N TRP A 412 3.13 2.38 -12.55
CA TRP A 412 3.66 2.29 -13.89
C TRP A 412 4.95 1.48 -13.98
N GLY A 413 4.86 0.31 -14.61
CA GLY A 413 5.97 -0.63 -14.76
C GLY A 413 6.03 -1.70 -13.67
N GLY A 414 4.97 -1.84 -12.83
CA GLY A 414 4.89 -2.89 -11.81
C GLY A 414 5.95 -2.75 -10.72
N GLY A 415 6.22 -1.51 -10.29
CA GLY A 415 7.18 -1.22 -9.21
C GLY A 415 8.65 -1.48 -9.53
N VAL A 416 8.99 -1.89 -10.76
CA VAL A 416 10.37 -2.28 -11.11
C VAL A 416 11.12 -1.21 -11.91
N ALA A 417 10.54 -0.04 -12.14
CA ALA A 417 11.11 0.97 -13.01
C ALA A 417 11.32 2.32 -12.28
N PRO A 418 12.31 3.14 -12.72
CA PRO A 418 12.53 4.46 -12.15
C PRO A 418 11.53 5.44 -12.77
N ARG A 419 10.52 5.87 -12.01
CA ARG A 419 9.45 6.77 -12.48
C ARG A 419 9.36 8.10 -11.70
N CYS A 420 10.34 8.38 -10.83
CA CYS A 420 10.42 9.61 -10.06
C CYS A 420 11.61 10.49 -10.44
N ARG A 421 12.12 10.37 -11.67
CA ARG A 421 13.25 11.20 -12.14
C ARG A 421 12.75 12.61 -12.49
N SER A 422 13.64 13.58 -12.46
CA SER A 422 13.33 14.97 -12.87
C SER A 422 12.84 15.09 -14.33
N THR A 423 13.08 14.08 -15.16
CA THR A 423 12.65 13.99 -16.56
C THR A 423 11.29 13.32 -16.75
N ASP A 424 10.76 12.70 -15.72
CA ASP A 424 9.46 12.03 -15.75
C ASP A 424 8.34 13.06 -15.61
N LYS A 425 7.21 12.82 -16.27
CA LYS A 425 6.04 13.67 -16.12
C LYS A 425 5.46 13.52 -14.71
N PRO A 426 5.00 14.60 -14.09
CA PRO A 426 4.45 14.55 -12.74
C PRO A 426 3.18 13.70 -12.64
N GLU A 427 2.44 13.50 -13.74
CA GLU A 427 1.21 12.71 -13.78
C GLU A 427 1.47 11.20 -13.88
N TRP A 428 2.71 10.77 -14.21
CA TRP A 428 3.06 9.38 -14.47
C TRP A 428 3.64 8.70 -13.21
N GLY A 429 3.12 7.52 -12.85
CA GLY A 429 3.51 6.84 -11.62
C GLY A 429 3.14 7.63 -10.36
N ALA A 430 2.01 8.32 -10.39
CA ALA A 430 1.51 9.24 -9.38
C ALA A 430 0.22 8.73 -8.74
N ASP A 431 -0.31 9.47 -7.78
CA ASP A 431 -1.68 9.31 -7.29
C ASP A 431 -2.62 10.22 -8.08
N ALA A 432 -3.79 9.72 -8.48
CA ALA A 432 -4.87 10.53 -8.99
C ALA A 432 -5.98 10.67 -7.94
N LEU A 433 -6.35 11.91 -7.63
CA LEU A 433 -7.36 12.24 -6.62
C LEU A 433 -8.71 12.50 -7.28
N PHE A 434 -9.75 11.88 -6.73
CA PHE A 434 -11.13 12.05 -7.16
C PHE A 434 -12.03 12.46 -5.99
N THR A 435 -13.04 13.29 -6.26
CA THR A 435 -14.19 13.42 -5.36
C THR A 435 -15.28 12.44 -5.79
N ILE A 436 -16.05 11.97 -4.81
CA ILE A 436 -17.21 11.11 -5.03
C ILE A 436 -18.46 11.99 -4.89
N GLU A 437 -19.08 12.31 -6.02
CA GLU A 437 -20.29 13.14 -6.08
C GLU A 437 -21.53 12.22 -6.19
N ASN A 438 -22.65 12.63 -5.62
CA ASN A 438 -23.92 11.87 -5.61
C ASN A 438 -23.81 10.42 -5.10
N GLY A 439 -22.72 10.10 -4.39
CA GLY A 439 -22.44 8.76 -3.86
C GLY A 439 -21.94 7.73 -4.88
N HIS A 440 -21.78 8.11 -6.16
CA HIS A 440 -21.34 7.19 -7.21
C HIS A 440 -20.57 7.84 -8.37
N ASP A 441 -20.48 9.15 -8.49
CA ASP A 441 -19.78 9.80 -9.59
C ASP A 441 -18.34 10.12 -9.20
N LEU A 442 -17.37 9.58 -9.93
CA LEU A 442 -15.95 9.88 -9.76
C LEU A 442 -15.56 11.12 -10.56
N LYS A 443 -15.13 12.19 -9.88
CA LYS A 443 -14.70 13.44 -10.52
C LYS A 443 -13.24 13.74 -10.19
N TYR A 444 -12.39 13.66 -11.20
CA TYR A 444 -10.97 13.99 -11.11
C TYR A 444 -10.73 15.39 -10.54
N GLN A 445 -9.73 15.52 -9.67
CA GLN A 445 -9.33 16.77 -9.04
C GLN A 445 -7.88 17.16 -9.38
N SER A 446 -6.92 16.29 -9.10
CA SER A 446 -5.48 16.54 -9.31
C SER A 446 -4.66 15.26 -9.21
N TYR A 447 -3.35 15.39 -9.41
CA TYR A 447 -2.37 14.36 -9.08
C TYR A 447 -1.53 14.76 -7.87
N TYR A 448 -1.05 13.74 -7.15
CA TYR A 448 0.07 13.88 -6.23
C TYR A 448 1.23 13.03 -6.71
N LYS A 449 2.43 13.61 -6.76
CA LYS A 449 3.68 12.95 -7.11
C LYS A 449 4.72 13.26 -6.04
N LEU A 450 5.55 12.27 -5.71
CA LEU A 450 6.73 12.48 -4.87
C LEU A 450 7.55 13.68 -5.38
N PRO A 451 7.76 14.75 -4.56
CA PRO A 451 8.37 15.98 -5.07
C PRO A 451 9.87 15.87 -5.36
N ALA A 452 10.59 14.97 -4.66
CA ALA A 452 12.02 14.82 -4.83
C ALA A 452 12.36 13.95 -6.05
N PRO A 453 13.17 14.43 -6.99
CA PRO A 453 13.62 13.59 -8.09
C PRO A 453 14.58 12.51 -7.59
N GLN A 454 14.30 11.27 -7.98
CA GLN A 454 15.15 10.11 -7.74
C GLN A 454 16.06 9.82 -8.93
N THR A 455 17.01 8.91 -8.78
CA THR A 455 17.95 8.53 -9.83
C THR A 455 17.37 7.43 -10.75
N SER A 456 18.11 7.08 -11.79
CA SER A 456 17.74 5.96 -12.68
C SER A 456 18.04 4.58 -12.07
N THR A 457 18.69 4.53 -10.92
CA THR A 457 18.99 3.27 -10.19
C THR A 457 17.99 3.01 -9.05
N GLU A 458 16.93 3.83 -8.94
CA GLU A 458 15.88 3.72 -7.92
C GLU A 458 14.53 3.42 -8.58
N ASN A 459 13.96 2.23 -8.31
CA ASN A 459 12.55 2.00 -8.65
C ASN A 459 11.67 2.90 -7.77
N CYS A 460 10.78 3.62 -8.39
CA CYS A 460 9.94 4.60 -7.68
C CYS A 460 8.66 4.88 -8.43
N VAL A 461 7.52 4.59 -7.79
CA VAL A 461 6.15 4.96 -8.17
C VAL A 461 5.28 5.02 -6.92
N ALA A 462 4.06 5.56 -7.03
CA ALA A 462 3.05 5.50 -5.98
C ALA A 462 2.66 4.06 -5.68
N HIS A 463 2.62 3.67 -4.40
CA HIS A 463 2.27 2.33 -3.95
C HIS A 463 1.31 2.36 -2.75
N ASN A 464 1.40 1.41 -1.81
CA ASN A 464 0.43 1.25 -0.73
C ASN A 464 0.67 2.17 0.47
N GLY A 465 -0.43 2.59 1.09
CA GLY A 465 -0.45 3.41 2.28
C GLY A 465 -1.82 3.49 2.93
N ASN A 466 -1.94 4.29 3.99
CA ASN A 466 -3.20 4.53 4.67
C ASN A 466 -3.31 5.95 5.27
N LEU A 467 -4.47 6.25 5.85
CA LEU A 467 -4.71 7.53 6.50
C LEU A 467 -4.01 7.64 7.84
N ILE A 468 -3.41 8.80 8.10
CA ILE A 468 -3.02 9.25 9.45
C ILE A 468 -4.25 9.94 10.08
N PRO A 469 -4.72 9.49 11.25
CA PRO A 469 -5.99 9.97 11.83
C PRO A 469 -5.88 11.35 12.48
N VAL A 470 -5.58 12.38 11.72
CA VAL A 470 -5.62 13.76 12.18
C VAL A 470 -7.05 14.28 12.05
N PRO A 471 -7.71 14.70 13.16
CA PRO A 471 -9.10 15.09 13.08
C PRO A 471 -9.28 16.31 12.15
N GLY A 472 -10.24 16.23 11.22
CA GLY A 472 -10.57 17.32 10.28
C GLY A 472 -9.58 17.54 9.14
N ARG A 473 -8.66 16.61 8.92
CA ARG A 473 -7.73 16.61 7.78
C ARG A 473 -7.70 15.25 7.11
N ASP A 474 -7.42 15.24 5.82
CA ASP A 474 -7.16 14.04 5.04
C ASP A 474 -5.65 13.96 4.79
N ILE A 475 -4.97 13.19 5.62
CA ILE A 475 -3.51 12.99 5.54
C ILE A 475 -3.24 11.52 5.26
N MET A 476 -2.42 11.24 4.27
CA MET A 476 -1.98 9.90 3.91
C MET A 476 -0.49 9.72 4.18
N VAL A 477 -0.09 8.55 4.64
CA VAL A 477 1.27 8.03 4.55
C VAL A 477 1.32 6.95 3.49
N GLN A 478 2.37 6.94 2.66
CA GLN A 478 2.48 6.07 1.49
C GLN A 478 3.93 5.66 1.21
N GLY A 479 4.11 4.39 0.80
CA GLY A 479 5.36 3.88 0.25
C GLY A 479 5.54 4.26 -1.22
N TRP A 480 6.78 4.55 -1.61
CA TRP A 480 7.19 4.91 -2.97
C TRP A 480 8.38 4.08 -3.43
N TYR A 481 8.47 2.82 -2.99
CA TYR A 481 9.63 1.97 -3.24
C TYR A 481 10.94 2.65 -2.78
N GLN A 482 11.97 2.75 -3.64
CA GLN A 482 13.22 3.46 -3.31
C GLN A 482 13.07 5.00 -3.26
N GLY A 483 11.89 5.56 -3.56
CA GLY A 483 11.54 6.93 -3.20
C GLY A 483 11.18 7.09 -1.72
N GLY A 484 11.18 6.00 -0.96
CA GLY A 484 10.96 5.98 0.48
C GLY A 484 9.51 6.13 0.90
N VAL A 485 9.29 6.85 2.00
CA VAL A 485 7.97 7.09 2.61
C VAL A 485 7.62 8.56 2.52
N SER A 486 6.47 8.87 1.96
CA SER A 486 5.91 10.23 1.88
C SER A 486 4.67 10.35 2.76
N VAL A 487 4.51 11.48 3.44
CA VAL A 487 3.30 11.88 4.14
C VAL A 487 2.78 13.15 3.50
N PHE A 488 1.56 13.12 3.02
CA PHE A 488 0.97 14.27 2.33
C PHE A 488 -0.46 14.56 2.79
N ASP A 489 -0.81 15.84 2.77
CA ASP A 489 -2.14 16.36 3.06
C ASP A 489 -2.90 16.57 1.75
N PHE A 490 -4.03 15.88 1.60
CA PHE A 490 -4.97 16.04 0.48
C PHE A 490 -6.36 16.54 0.92
N THR A 491 -6.39 17.25 2.07
CA THR A 491 -7.63 17.90 2.56
C THR A 491 -8.22 18.79 1.49
N ASP A 492 -7.39 19.56 0.78
CA ASP A 492 -7.73 20.14 -0.52
C ASP A 492 -7.27 19.17 -1.63
N ALA A 493 -8.23 18.44 -2.19
CA ALA A 493 -7.95 17.46 -3.24
C ALA A 493 -7.41 18.08 -4.54
N LYS A 494 -7.44 19.39 -4.70
CA LYS A 494 -6.88 20.10 -5.87
C LYS A 494 -5.41 20.46 -5.69
N HIS A 495 -4.96 20.56 -4.44
CA HIS A 495 -3.62 21.01 -4.10
C HIS A 495 -3.03 20.13 -2.97
N PRO A 496 -2.79 18.83 -3.22
CA PRO A 496 -2.14 17.97 -2.24
C PRO A 496 -0.68 18.44 -2.00
N VAL A 497 -0.23 18.36 -0.74
CA VAL A 497 1.08 18.89 -0.33
C VAL A 497 1.80 17.89 0.56
N GLU A 498 3.07 17.58 0.25
CA GLU A 498 3.93 16.79 1.13
C GLU A 498 4.22 17.56 2.42
N ILE A 499 4.08 16.90 3.55
CA ILE A 499 4.28 17.49 4.89
C ILE A 499 5.35 16.77 5.72
N ALA A 500 5.76 15.57 5.30
CA ALA A 500 6.86 14.83 5.92
C ALA A 500 7.37 13.75 4.95
N TYR A 501 8.63 13.33 5.12
CA TYR A 501 9.19 12.20 4.38
C TYR A 501 10.32 11.50 5.16
N PHE A 502 10.56 10.24 4.79
CA PHE A 502 11.77 9.48 5.11
C PHE A 502 12.20 8.73 3.85
N ASP A 503 13.51 8.77 3.55
CA ASP A 503 14.06 8.13 2.36
C ASP A 503 15.46 7.58 2.62
N ARG A 504 15.85 6.58 1.85
CA ARG A 504 17.20 6.02 1.80
C ARG A 504 17.73 6.04 0.38
N GLY A 505 19.03 6.22 0.25
CA GLY A 505 19.70 6.12 -1.06
C GLY A 505 19.52 4.74 -1.70
N PRO A 506 19.80 4.68 -3.02
CA PRO A 506 19.56 3.47 -3.82
C PRO A 506 20.25 2.24 -3.23
N MET A 507 19.73 1.07 -3.58
CA MET A 507 20.33 -0.22 -3.20
C MET A 507 21.73 -0.35 -3.81
N ASP A 508 21.89 0.06 -5.07
CA ASP A 508 23.13 0.04 -5.84
C ASP A 508 23.28 1.36 -6.63
N SER A 509 24.49 1.91 -6.68
CA SER A 509 24.77 3.18 -7.37
C SER A 509 24.89 3.07 -8.89
N THR A 510 25.00 1.85 -9.43
CA THR A 510 25.35 1.61 -10.84
C THR A 510 24.27 0.88 -11.62
N LYS A 511 23.40 0.14 -10.94
CA LYS A 511 22.32 -0.65 -11.54
C LYS A 511 21.02 -0.48 -10.74
N LEU A 512 19.91 -0.63 -11.42
CA LEU A 512 18.61 -0.68 -10.81
C LEU A 512 18.44 -2.04 -10.11
N GLU A 513 18.33 -2.02 -8.79
CA GLU A 513 17.87 -3.15 -7.99
C GLU A 513 16.52 -2.81 -7.39
N ILE A 514 15.67 -3.82 -7.20
CA ILE A 514 14.34 -3.60 -6.64
C ILE A 514 14.41 -3.60 -5.14
N ALA A 515 14.00 -2.49 -4.54
CA ALA A 515 14.06 -2.28 -3.10
C ALA A 515 13.12 -1.15 -2.66
N GLY A 516 13.28 -0.72 -1.42
CA GLY A 516 12.59 0.41 -0.84
C GLY A 516 11.27 0.04 -0.16
N SER A 517 10.45 1.02 0.14
CA SER A 517 9.19 0.86 0.87
C SER A 517 8.11 0.24 0.00
N TRP A 518 7.77 -1.05 0.23
CA TRP A 518 6.61 -1.71 -0.36
C TRP A 518 5.33 -1.02 0.08
N SER A 519 5.19 -0.78 1.39
CA SER A 519 4.04 -0.11 1.97
C SER A 519 4.44 0.65 3.23
N ALA A 520 3.66 1.67 3.56
CA ALA A 520 3.82 2.43 4.79
C ALA A 520 2.45 2.67 5.43
N TYR A 521 2.27 2.21 6.67
CA TYR A 521 1.00 2.31 7.38
C TYR A 521 1.16 2.99 8.73
N TRP A 522 0.30 3.99 8.98
CA TRP A 522 0.10 4.46 10.34
C TRP A 522 -0.71 3.43 11.13
N TYR A 523 -0.19 3.04 12.28
CA TYR A 523 -0.89 2.16 13.21
C TYR A 523 -0.58 2.54 14.65
N ASN A 524 -1.62 2.87 15.42
CA ASN A 524 -1.58 3.13 16.86
C ASN A 524 -0.51 4.12 17.35
N GLY A 525 -0.08 5.06 16.52
CA GLY A 525 0.80 6.17 16.91
C GLY A 525 2.16 6.17 16.23
N TYR A 526 2.47 5.14 15.43
CA TYR A 526 3.69 5.01 14.65
C TYR A 526 3.36 4.73 13.18
N ILE A 527 4.35 4.92 12.32
CA ILE A 527 4.31 4.50 10.93
C ILE A 527 5.24 3.30 10.80
N TYR A 528 4.75 2.24 10.20
CA TYR A 528 5.51 1.04 9.90
C TYR A 528 5.67 0.93 8.39
N SER A 529 6.89 0.71 7.92
CA SER A 529 7.19 0.50 6.50
C SER A 529 7.75 -0.91 6.29
N SER A 530 7.12 -1.66 5.38
CA SER A 530 7.68 -2.91 4.88
C SER A 530 8.73 -2.55 3.82
N GLU A 531 9.98 -2.65 4.19
CA GLU A 531 11.09 -2.40 3.28
C GLU A 531 11.50 -3.72 2.61
N ILE A 532 11.44 -3.71 1.27
CA ILE A 532 11.53 -4.91 0.42
C ILE A 532 12.73 -5.78 0.76
N MET A 533 13.92 -5.17 0.90
CA MET A 533 15.19 -5.90 1.10
C MET A 533 15.82 -5.65 2.47
N ARG A 534 15.34 -4.64 3.22
CA ARG A 534 15.96 -4.22 4.48
C ARG A 534 15.15 -4.59 5.73
N GLY A 535 13.85 -4.95 5.57
CA GLY A 535 13.03 -5.52 6.64
C GLY A 535 11.88 -4.64 7.11
N LEU A 536 11.83 -4.30 8.39
CA LEU A 536 10.77 -3.50 9.00
C LEU A 536 11.34 -2.19 9.55
N ASP A 537 10.88 -1.06 9.04
CA ASP A 537 11.18 0.25 9.59
C ASP A 537 10.02 0.77 10.44
N VAL A 538 10.36 1.40 11.56
CA VAL A 538 9.42 2.09 12.44
C VAL A 538 9.74 3.58 12.44
N LEU A 539 8.76 4.40 12.07
CA LEU A 539 8.90 5.84 11.96
C LEU A 539 7.93 6.55 12.91
N GLU A 540 8.29 7.74 13.35
CA GLU A 540 7.46 8.61 14.19
C GLU A 540 7.36 10.01 13.60
N LEU A 541 6.13 10.54 13.57
CA LEU A 541 5.86 11.92 13.18
C LEU A 541 6.52 12.89 14.15
N GLN A 542 7.16 13.93 13.61
CA GLN A 542 7.72 15.04 14.38
C GLN A 542 6.86 16.29 14.20
N PRO A 543 6.68 17.10 15.26
CA PRO A 543 5.89 18.32 15.15
C PRO A 543 6.55 19.33 14.19
N SER A 544 5.73 20.02 13.42
CA SER A 544 6.13 21.02 12.43
C SER A 544 5.09 22.13 12.29
N ALA A 545 5.33 23.08 11.41
CA ALA A 545 4.33 24.09 11.04
C ALA A 545 3.13 23.46 10.33
N GLU A 546 3.37 22.38 9.57
CA GLU A 546 2.33 21.69 8.79
C GLU A 546 1.53 20.69 9.63
N LEU A 547 2.13 20.14 10.69
CA LEU A 547 1.52 19.15 11.59
C LEU A 547 1.96 19.42 13.03
N THR A 548 1.07 20.01 13.84
CA THR A 548 1.42 20.40 15.21
C THR A 548 1.50 19.20 16.15
N GLN A 549 2.18 19.37 17.31
CA GLN A 549 2.17 18.36 18.36
C GLN A 549 0.75 17.99 18.81
N ASN A 550 -0.16 18.97 18.89
CA ASN A 550 -1.55 18.70 19.26
C ASN A 550 -2.29 17.84 18.22
N GLU A 551 -1.99 18.01 16.93
CA GLU A 551 -2.53 17.19 15.85
C GLU A 551 -1.97 15.75 15.93
N ILE A 552 -0.68 15.59 16.20
CA ILE A 552 -0.03 14.28 16.43
C ILE A 552 -0.64 13.59 17.67
N ASP A 553 -0.80 14.32 18.78
CA ASP A 553 -1.40 13.78 20.00
C ASP A 553 -2.85 13.38 19.77
N ALA A 554 -3.61 14.16 19.00
CA ALA A 554 -4.97 13.80 18.62
C ALA A 554 -5.01 12.52 17.76
N ALA A 555 -4.11 12.38 16.79
CA ALA A 555 -3.99 11.16 15.99
C ALA A 555 -3.68 9.94 16.87
N LYS A 556 -2.80 10.07 17.86
CA LYS A 556 -2.45 9.00 18.81
C LYS A 556 -3.61 8.57 19.72
N THR A 557 -4.72 9.34 19.81
CA THR A 557 -5.92 8.92 20.54
C THR A 557 -6.75 7.86 19.82
N VAL A 558 -6.59 7.74 18.50
CA VAL A 558 -7.22 6.68 17.71
C VAL A 558 -6.48 5.38 17.93
N LYS A 559 -7.24 4.33 18.28
CA LYS A 559 -6.68 2.98 18.47
C LYS A 559 -7.44 2.01 17.59
N LEU A 560 -6.68 1.31 16.77
CA LEU A 560 -7.18 0.28 15.88
C LEU A 560 -6.86 -1.10 16.48
N ALA A 561 -7.83 -2.00 16.49
CA ALA A 561 -7.61 -3.39 16.89
C ALA A 561 -6.93 -4.19 15.76
N TYR A 562 -7.21 -3.81 14.52
CA TYR A 562 -6.69 -4.40 13.29
C TYR A 562 -6.37 -3.30 12.28
N GLN A 563 -5.41 -3.57 11.40
CA GLN A 563 -5.22 -2.88 10.14
C GLN A 563 -4.82 -3.93 9.11
N ASN A 564 -5.58 -4.06 8.06
CA ASN A 564 -5.26 -4.94 6.93
C ASN A 564 -5.03 -4.11 5.68
N VAL A 565 -4.30 -4.67 4.75
CA VAL A 565 -4.14 -4.11 3.42
C VAL A 565 -5.52 -4.02 2.78
N GLN A 566 -5.82 -2.91 2.12
CA GLN A 566 -7.08 -2.66 1.43
C GLN A 566 -8.37 -2.81 2.28
N ASP A 567 -8.27 -2.85 3.61
CA ASP A 567 -9.43 -2.80 4.51
C ASP A 567 -9.46 -1.45 5.24
N GLN A 568 -10.17 -0.49 4.69
CA GLN A 568 -10.27 0.83 5.28
C GLN A 568 -11.34 0.86 6.37
N GLN A 569 -10.97 1.38 7.55
CA GLN A 569 -11.86 1.53 8.68
C GLN A 569 -12.20 3.01 8.91
N ARG A 570 -13.41 3.26 9.41
CA ARG A 570 -13.79 4.61 9.83
C ARG A 570 -13.02 5.01 11.08
N LEU A 571 -12.20 6.03 10.95
CA LEU A 571 -11.44 6.61 12.05
C LEU A 571 -12.36 7.48 12.90
N THR A 572 -12.34 7.26 14.22
CA THR A 572 -13.11 8.03 15.19
C THR A 572 -12.21 8.46 16.34
N TRP A 573 -12.41 9.69 16.78
CA TRP A 573 -11.59 10.28 17.85
C TRP A 573 -12.39 10.33 19.15
N PRO A 574 -11.89 9.70 20.23
CA PRO A 574 -12.48 9.91 21.54
C PRO A 574 -12.33 11.38 21.93
N ALA A 575 -13.35 11.94 22.57
CA ALA A 575 -13.27 13.32 23.05
C ALA A 575 -12.07 13.47 24.00
N SER A 576 -11.15 14.35 23.65
CA SER A 576 -9.96 14.64 24.44
C SER A 576 -9.53 16.11 24.26
N PHE A 577 -8.75 16.61 25.20
CA PHE A 577 -8.19 17.96 25.08
C PHE A 577 -7.21 18.04 23.90
N ALA A 578 -6.52 16.95 23.56
CA ALA A 578 -5.65 16.88 22.38
C ALA A 578 -6.46 17.13 21.09
N VAL A 579 -7.60 16.47 20.91
CA VAL A 579 -8.51 16.67 19.77
C VAL A 579 -9.02 18.10 19.70
N ALA A 580 -9.43 18.69 20.84
CA ALA A 580 -9.87 20.08 20.87
C ALA A 580 -8.74 21.05 20.45
N ARG A 581 -7.51 20.84 20.96
CA ARG A 581 -6.35 21.67 20.63
C ARG A 581 -5.93 21.52 19.16
N ALA A 582 -5.99 20.30 18.61
CA ALA A 582 -5.72 20.07 17.20
C ALA A 582 -6.60 20.93 16.29
N TYR A 583 -7.91 20.97 16.55
CA TYR A 583 -8.81 21.86 15.81
C TYR A 583 -8.50 23.34 16.03
N VAL A 584 -8.08 23.76 17.24
CA VAL A 584 -7.68 25.16 17.51
C VAL A 584 -6.44 25.54 16.72
N ASP A 585 -5.46 24.64 16.61
CA ASP A 585 -4.25 24.88 15.81
C ASP A 585 -4.58 24.97 14.32
N GLN A 586 -5.50 24.14 13.84
CA GLN A 586 -6.00 24.23 12.46
C GLN A 586 -6.75 25.54 12.20
N LEU A 587 -7.56 26.02 13.18
CA LEU A 587 -8.24 27.32 13.10
C LEU A 587 -7.24 28.49 13.07
N GLU A 588 -6.10 28.37 13.74
CA GLU A 588 -5.02 29.37 13.64
C GLU A 588 -4.40 29.35 12.24
N ARG A 589 -4.05 28.18 11.72
CA ARG A 589 -3.49 28.00 10.36
C ARG A 589 -4.44 28.51 9.27
N SER A 590 -5.74 28.21 9.37
CA SER A 590 -6.77 28.69 8.44
C SER A 590 -7.23 30.12 8.67
N LYS A 591 -6.76 30.80 9.73
CA LYS A 591 -7.26 32.10 10.19
C LYS A 591 -8.77 32.07 10.42
N GLY A 592 -9.30 30.94 10.88
CA GLY A 592 -10.73 30.69 11.09
C GLY A 592 -11.36 31.55 12.19
N LEU A 593 -10.55 31.99 13.16
CA LEU A 593 -10.93 32.92 14.21
C LEU A 593 -9.85 33.98 14.44
N PRO A 594 -10.20 35.18 14.96
CA PRO A 594 -9.20 36.19 15.34
C PRO A 594 -8.21 35.67 16.38
N ALA A 595 -6.95 36.07 16.33
CA ALA A 595 -5.89 35.60 17.21
C ALA A 595 -6.22 35.77 18.71
N ALA A 596 -6.82 36.91 19.11
CA ALA A 596 -7.27 37.14 20.48
C ALA A 596 -8.33 36.11 20.91
N ARG A 597 -9.23 35.72 20.00
CA ARG A 597 -10.24 34.71 20.29
C ARG A 597 -9.64 33.32 20.41
N LEU A 598 -8.70 32.95 19.55
CA LEU A 598 -7.95 31.68 19.64
C LEU A 598 -7.18 31.57 20.96
N SER A 599 -6.53 32.65 21.39
CA SER A 599 -5.87 32.71 22.71
C SER A 599 -6.84 32.48 23.86
N ALA A 600 -8.01 33.11 23.83
CA ALA A 600 -9.05 32.91 24.83
C ALA A 600 -9.59 31.46 24.87
N VAL A 601 -9.73 30.82 23.68
CA VAL A 601 -10.15 29.41 23.59
C VAL A 601 -9.08 28.50 24.18
N ARG A 602 -7.78 28.72 23.87
CA ARG A 602 -6.67 27.95 24.45
C ARG A 602 -6.63 28.07 25.97
N THR A 603 -6.79 29.29 26.49
CA THR A 603 -6.83 29.52 27.94
C THR A 603 -8.01 28.77 28.56
N ALA A 604 -9.21 28.89 28.00
CA ALA A 604 -10.41 28.20 28.52
C ALA A 604 -10.28 26.67 28.51
N LEU A 605 -9.66 26.09 27.49
CA LEU A 605 -9.37 24.66 27.43
C LEU A 605 -8.34 24.24 28.50
N ALA A 606 -7.27 25.01 28.69
CA ALA A 606 -6.24 24.73 29.68
C ALA A 606 -6.82 24.84 31.12
N ASP A 607 -7.69 25.85 31.40
CA ASP A 607 -8.34 26.01 32.69
C ASP A 607 -9.33 24.88 32.97
N ALA A 608 -10.11 24.48 31.96
CA ALA A 608 -11.04 23.35 32.06
C ALA A 608 -10.31 22.02 32.30
N GLU A 609 -9.15 21.83 31.69
CA GLU A 609 -8.33 20.61 31.87
C GLU A 609 -7.81 20.46 33.30
N ARG A 610 -7.40 21.59 33.93
CA ARG A 610 -6.97 21.62 35.33
C ARG A 610 -8.12 21.52 36.33
N ALA A 611 -9.33 21.90 35.92
CA ALA A 611 -10.51 21.84 36.75
C ALA A 611 -11.07 20.41 36.87
N THR A 612 -11.87 20.16 37.92
CA THR A 612 -12.54 18.88 38.15
C THR A 612 -14.02 19.05 38.41
N GLY A 613 -14.80 17.98 38.24
CA GLY A 613 -16.23 17.93 38.60
C GLY A 613 -17.08 19.05 37.97
N GLY A 614 -17.95 19.68 38.78
CA GLY A 614 -18.88 20.70 38.29
C GLY A 614 -18.21 21.94 37.69
N LYS A 615 -17.00 22.31 38.15
CA LYS A 615 -16.25 23.45 37.61
C LYS A 615 -15.77 23.17 36.16
N ARG A 616 -15.20 22.00 35.91
CA ARG A 616 -14.82 21.55 34.56
C ARG A 616 -16.02 21.55 33.61
N ARG A 617 -17.12 20.91 34.05
CA ARG A 617 -18.36 20.83 33.27
C ARG A 617 -18.92 22.21 32.91
N SER A 618 -18.99 23.14 33.88
CA SER A 618 -19.47 24.50 33.64
C SER A 618 -18.59 25.28 32.67
N ALA A 619 -17.25 25.19 32.82
CA ALA A 619 -16.29 25.86 31.93
C ALA A 619 -16.42 25.37 30.49
N LEU A 620 -16.45 24.04 30.26
CA LEU A 620 -16.56 23.44 28.95
C LEU A 620 -17.90 23.73 28.25
N ASN A 621 -19.03 23.68 28.99
CA ASN A 621 -20.34 24.06 28.45
C ASN A 621 -20.40 25.54 28.07
N SER A 622 -19.81 26.43 28.90
CA SER A 622 -19.70 27.86 28.58
C SER A 622 -18.85 28.09 27.32
N LEU A 623 -17.69 27.42 27.22
CA LEU A 623 -16.83 27.47 26.03
C LEU A 623 -17.58 27.00 24.78
N ALA A 624 -18.25 25.85 24.84
CA ALA A 624 -19.02 25.30 23.73
C ALA A 624 -20.13 26.25 23.26
N ALA A 625 -20.85 26.89 24.21
CA ALA A 625 -21.90 27.87 23.90
C ALA A 625 -21.32 29.12 23.20
N GLN A 626 -20.14 29.58 23.62
CA GLN A 626 -19.44 30.71 22.98
C GLN A 626 -18.99 30.35 21.57
N LEU A 627 -18.34 29.18 21.38
CA LEU A 627 -17.87 28.71 20.06
C LEU A 627 -19.03 28.56 19.07
N ASN A 628 -20.20 28.10 19.52
CA ASN A 628 -21.35 28.02 18.62
C ASN A 628 -21.81 29.42 18.11
N ARG A 629 -21.63 30.48 18.91
CA ARG A 629 -21.88 31.86 18.44
C ARG A 629 -20.78 32.34 17.52
N ASP A 630 -19.52 32.01 17.80
CA ASP A 630 -18.38 32.41 17.01
C ASP A 630 -18.42 31.77 15.59
N ALA A 631 -19.02 30.59 15.47
CA ALA A 631 -19.08 29.85 14.18
C ALA A 631 -19.78 30.67 13.09
N ALA A 632 -20.78 31.50 13.41
CA ALA A 632 -21.49 32.30 12.41
C ALA A 632 -20.62 33.37 11.75
N GLY A 633 -19.54 33.83 12.40
CA GLY A 633 -18.60 34.84 11.87
C GLY A 633 -17.25 34.24 11.45
N SER A 634 -17.08 32.91 11.51
CA SER A 634 -15.84 32.23 11.19
C SER A 634 -15.73 31.91 9.70
N SER A 635 -14.54 32.08 9.12
CA SER A 635 -14.21 31.56 7.79
C SER A 635 -14.08 30.02 7.77
N ASP A 636 -14.02 29.37 8.95
CA ASP A 636 -13.96 27.92 9.10
C ASP A 636 -14.95 27.43 10.19
N ALA A 637 -16.23 27.74 9.96
CA ALA A 637 -17.32 27.43 10.89
C ALA A 637 -17.37 25.93 11.26
N ARG A 638 -17.02 25.04 10.33
CA ARG A 638 -17.02 23.59 10.56
C ARG A 638 -16.05 23.20 11.70
N LYS A 639 -14.83 23.72 11.67
CA LYS A 639 -13.84 23.44 12.73
C LYS A 639 -14.19 24.11 14.06
N VAL A 640 -14.74 25.32 14.04
CA VAL A 640 -15.23 25.96 15.26
C VAL A 640 -16.32 25.10 15.93
N MET A 641 -17.27 24.60 15.16
CA MET A 641 -18.31 23.69 15.66
C MET A 641 -17.73 22.36 16.16
N ALA A 642 -16.65 21.85 15.54
CA ALA A 642 -15.96 20.65 16.00
C ALA A 642 -15.34 20.85 17.38
N VAL A 643 -14.64 21.97 17.64
CA VAL A 643 -14.15 22.31 18.99
C VAL A 643 -15.30 22.38 19.99
N ALA A 644 -16.42 23.00 19.62
CA ALA A 644 -17.60 23.10 20.48
C ALA A 644 -18.21 21.71 20.80
N ALA A 645 -18.23 20.82 19.82
CA ALA A 645 -18.70 19.45 20.00
C ALA A 645 -17.82 18.66 20.97
N VAL A 646 -16.49 18.70 20.77
CA VAL A 646 -15.52 18.05 21.67
C VAL A 646 -15.63 18.62 23.09
N ALA A 647 -15.74 19.95 23.24
CA ALA A 647 -15.92 20.58 24.57
C ALA A 647 -17.21 20.10 25.29
N ARG A 648 -18.32 19.95 24.56
CA ARG A 648 -19.57 19.41 25.13
C ARG A 648 -19.42 17.94 25.54
N GLU A 649 -18.72 17.14 24.77
CA GLU A 649 -18.51 15.75 25.11
C GLU A 649 -17.62 15.61 26.36
N LEU A 650 -16.56 16.42 26.46
CA LEU A 650 -15.68 16.47 27.65
C LEU A 650 -16.42 17.00 28.91
N ALA A 651 -17.56 17.67 28.75
CA ALA A 651 -18.37 18.17 29.84
C ALA A 651 -19.35 17.12 30.39
N ARG A 652 -19.57 16.00 29.75
CA ARG A 652 -20.42 14.89 30.22
C ARG A 652 -19.78 14.16 31.39
#